data_11ed6bd4df3bacd64837374882988fe3
#
_entry.id   11ed6bd4df3bacd64837374882988fe3
#
_cell.length_a   1.000
_cell.length_b   1.000
_cell.length_c   1.000
_cell.angle_alpha   90.00
_cell.angle_beta   90.00
_cell.angle_gamma   90.00
#
_symmetry.space_group_name_H-M   'P 1'
#
loop_
_entity.id
_entity.type
_entity.pdbx_description
1 polymer ?
#
loop_
_entity_poly.entity_id
_entity_poly.type
_entity_poly.pdbx_seq_one_letter_code
_entity_poly.pdbx_strand_id
1 'polypeptide(L)'
;MRVFFIAILTLFVFTLSAEIILNHDPILSVPQGDEIGIDLEVREGVEAIRKITLFYREQGDLAYKEIELDPGSVSETVFTFSIPDADSYQAGIEYFFQVETNSSEMVTLPAFNPQTTPFLLNIVKPEQPLTTAFILLSPDQEYTDFSRDFVIAVSYFALQKSIDPASIKFLLDGKDASDKAEIYSNMLIYKVGKLAGGKHDFQIVALLQDGSEVKSEKWQMKIVRKNWRSGLNLTGKAVLNTFTAFDVSDQISNENRANLLLTMSGKQKWLGFNGRIYLSSLETENAQPVNRYSLSFLTKVLNVTAGDQSPDYSTFLLSGTNVRGFHSNLHFTNFRLKASYGKSNRAVDGRESFDAGTFATNTLGMRAEFGKTDGFTWGIGLTKNKDEVSSLAQKYIFADSSFTTFAVQPQDNVILGTDFSWALFRSRLLLGGEVAISFLNRNIYDGAMSIEEIEDSLDIHLDLPFDPVDLEDFLVINQYLEPFTPGLKNIAYKTWLRTYFWRNFLNVNYSAVGSSFNSLSSNYLQSDTAVLGINDNINVIKNKLNLNLSLNFISDNLNDEKDVTTKTASYNTQVTYRFNPEVDFRVAFSQNTTDNSGDDDLESSIISVGTGYDWKEWKTAETRFSFNFMNYNNNFDLTDSTDYDYTKNNFVFSARSNFSELPLETMLSYTFSQEDKNDISQNYNSLYLKGILSLLEDNLKPYCDLQLMKFGGDSETQSMLFNLGTGYQLFKQTLLSTNLGGKIFKDNDDKDKDYNNLTWRFKIVQHF
;
A
#
# COMPACT_ATOMS: atom_id res chain seq x y z
N MET A 1 7.10 37.42 -25.44
CA MET A 1 7.67 36.24 -24.78
C MET A 1 8.73 36.57 -23.73
N ARG A 2 9.77 37.36 -23.99
CA ARG A 2 10.77 37.76 -22.97
C ARG A 2 10.18 38.46 -21.72
N VAL A 3 9.12 39.24 -21.88
CA VAL A 3 8.45 39.96 -20.77
C VAL A 3 7.56 39.00 -19.93
N PHE A 4 7.03 37.96 -20.55
CA PHE A 4 6.20 36.94 -19.86
C PHE A 4 7.06 36.00 -19.02
N PHE A 5 8.28 35.69 -19.44
CA PHE A 5 9.22 34.85 -18.69
C PHE A 5 9.80 35.57 -17.45
N ILE A 6 10.02 36.89 -17.55
CA ILE A 6 10.53 37.68 -16.42
C ILE A 6 9.45 37.92 -15.38
N ALA A 7 8.17 38.03 -15.75
CA ALA A 7 7.06 38.18 -14.81
C ALA A 7 6.77 36.88 -14.03
N ILE A 8 7.09 35.72 -14.60
CA ILE A 8 6.99 34.41 -13.92
C ILE A 8 8.14 34.22 -12.91
N LEU A 9 9.32 34.75 -13.18
CA LEU A 9 10.50 34.55 -12.33
C LEU A 9 10.51 35.39 -11.04
N THR A 10 9.71 36.46 -10.99
CA THR A 10 9.68 37.40 -9.83
C THR A 10 8.64 37.10 -8.76
N LEU A 11 7.79 36.08 -8.95
CA LEU A 11 6.70 35.74 -8.01
C LEU A 11 7.00 34.58 -7.05
N PHE A 12 8.25 34.13 -6.97
CA PHE A 12 8.56 32.84 -6.31
C PHE A 12 9.48 32.91 -5.10
N VAL A 13 8.89 32.77 -3.92
CA VAL A 13 9.52 32.25 -2.69
C VAL A 13 8.48 31.45 -1.93
N PHE A 14 8.45 30.10 -2.03
CA PHE A 14 7.59 29.20 -1.22
C PHE A 14 8.16 27.78 -1.00
N THR A 15 7.60 27.02 -0.08
CA THR A 15 8.14 25.97 0.77
C THR A 15 7.43 24.60 0.69
N LEU A 16 8.00 23.49 1.07
CA LEU A 16 7.87 22.06 0.66
C LEU A 16 7.27 21.04 1.63
N SER A 17 6.97 19.84 1.13
CA SER A 17 6.54 18.66 1.86
C SER A 17 6.99 17.31 1.27
N ALA A 18 6.99 16.25 2.07
CA ALA A 18 7.55 14.95 1.78
C ALA A 18 6.49 13.82 1.82
N GLU A 19 6.73 12.73 1.09
CA GLU A 19 6.00 11.46 1.21
C GLU A 19 6.26 10.85 2.59
N ILE A 20 5.21 10.33 3.24
CA ILE A 20 5.31 9.78 4.60
C ILE A 20 5.49 8.28 4.55
N ILE A 21 6.59 7.80 5.12
CA ILE A 21 6.83 6.38 5.35
C ILE A 21 6.79 6.10 6.85
N LEU A 22 5.76 5.36 7.25
CA LEU A 22 5.55 4.94 8.63
C LEU A 22 6.14 3.55 8.85
N ASN A 23 6.77 3.36 10.01
CA ASN A 23 7.22 2.07 10.48
C ASN A 23 6.86 1.90 11.95
N HIS A 24 6.45 0.71 12.33
CA HIS A 24 6.14 0.36 13.69
C HIS A 24 6.47 -1.10 13.94
N ASP A 25 7.16 -1.38 15.01
CA ASP A 25 7.41 -2.74 15.48
C ASP A 25 6.35 -3.06 16.56
N PRO A 26 5.34 -3.91 16.26
CA PRO A 26 4.25 -4.18 17.19
C PRO A 26 4.74 -4.83 18.48
N ILE A 27 4.35 -4.27 19.60
CA ILE A 27 4.55 -4.89 20.92
C ILE A 27 3.55 -6.02 21.04
N LEU A 28 4.02 -7.26 21.20
CA LEU A 28 3.17 -8.44 21.22
C LEU A 28 2.51 -8.68 22.58
N SER A 29 3.18 -8.31 23.68
CA SER A 29 2.64 -8.48 25.03
C SER A 29 3.29 -7.53 26.04
N VAL A 30 2.52 -7.12 27.03
CA VAL A 30 2.95 -6.32 28.19
C VAL A 30 2.36 -6.93 29.47
N PRO A 31 3.13 -7.01 30.57
CA PRO A 31 2.58 -7.42 31.86
C PRO A 31 1.47 -6.48 32.31
N GLN A 32 0.45 -7.03 33.00
CA GLN A 32 -0.62 -6.22 33.57
C GLN A 32 -0.05 -5.30 34.67
N GLY A 33 -0.33 -4.01 34.54
CA GLY A 33 0.13 -2.99 35.49
C GLY A 33 1.38 -2.23 35.03
N ASP A 34 2.01 -2.64 33.93
CA ASP A 34 3.13 -1.87 33.36
C ASP A 34 2.62 -0.74 32.46
N GLU A 35 3.38 0.33 32.37
CA GLU A 35 3.09 1.43 31.46
C GLU A 35 3.23 0.97 30.01
N ILE A 36 2.19 1.21 29.22
CA ILE A 36 2.17 0.81 27.80
C ILE A 36 2.62 2.01 26.94
N GLY A 37 3.87 1.96 26.53
CA GLY A 37 4.43 2.91 25.56
C GLY A 37 4.44 2.29 24.17
N ILE A 38 3.86 2.97 23.18
CA ILE A 38 3.80 2.52 21.79
C ILE A 38 4.54 3.51 20.90
N ASP A 39 5.56 3.04 20.18
CA ASP A 39 6.41 3.87 19.36
C ASP A 39 5.99 3.80 17.88
N LEU A 40 5.89 4.95 17.24
CA LEU A 40 5.76 5.08 15.79
C LEU A 40 7.01 5.76 15.22
N GLU A 41 7.72 5.08 14.35
CA GLU A 41 8.84 5.65 13.60
C GLU A 41 8.33 6.23 12.27
N VAL A 42 8.61 7.49 12.04
CA VAL A 42 8.42 8.14 10.73
C VAL A 42 9.76 8.17 10.02
N ARG A 43 9.91 7.33 9.00
CA ARG A 43 11.17 7.19 8.26
C ARG A 43 11.40 8.28 7.25
N GLU A 44 10.34 8.76 6.64
CA GLU A 44 10.38 9.85 5.67
C GLU A 44 9.15 10.75 5.85
N GLY A 45 9.32 12.04 5.62
CA GLY A 45 8.22 13.00 5.58
C GLY A 45 7.74 13.50 6.92
N VAL A 46 8.55 13.46 7.96
CA VAL A 46 8.20 13.99 9.29
C VAL A 46 7.73 15.44 9.22
N GLU A 47 8.37 16.26 8.40
CA GLU A 47 8.02 17.66 8.20
C GLU A 47 6.68 17.87 7.48
N ALA A 48 6.14 16.82 6.87
CA ALA A 48 4.83 16.83 6.23
C ALA A 48 3.70 16.49 7.19
N ILE A 49 4.01 16.05 8.39
CA ILE A 49 3.02 15.60 9.35
C ILE A 49 2.46 16.79 10.11
N ARG A 50 1.14 16.88 10.11
CA ARG A 50 0.39 17.84 10.90
C ARG A 50 0.04 17.29 12.26
N LYS A 51 -0.35 16.00 12.30
CA LYS A 51 -0.87 15.36 13.48
C LYS A 51 -0.68 13.86 13.39
N ILE A 52 -0.31 13.25 14.50
CA ILE A 52 -0.28 11.80 14.64
C ILE A 52 -1.29 11.42 15.72
N THR A 53 -2.16 10.48 15.40
CA THR A 53 -3.16 9.96 16.35
C THR A 53 -3.00 8.48 16.50
N LEU A 54 -2.81 8.02 17.73
CA LEU A 54 -2.95 6.63 18.10
C LEU A 54 -4.41 6.37 18.47
N PHE A 55 -5.05 5.48 17.74
CA PHE A 55 -6.35 4.94 18.09
C PHE A 55 -6.13 3.61 18.82
N TYR A 56 -6.70 3.47 19.99
CA TYR A 56 -6.57 2.26 20.80
C TYR A 56 -7.87 1.93 21.50
N ARG A 57 -8.09 0.64 21.75
CA ARG A 57 -9.23 0.13 22.54
C ARG A 57 -8.86 -1.17 23.21
N GLU A 58 -9.57 -1.53 24.27
CA GLU A 58 -9.48 -2.88 24.78
C GLU A 58 -10.03 -3.87 23.76
N GLN A 59 -9.41 -5.02 23.64
CA GLN A 59 -9.84 -6.06 22.72
C GLN A 59 -11.28 -6.45 22.97
N GLY A 60 -12.13 -6.29 21.96
CA GLY A 60 -13.57 -6.51 22.07
C GLY A 60 -14.39 -5.24 22.26
N ASP A 61 -13.79 -4.11 22.58
CA ASP A 61 -14.47 -2.83 22.59
C ASP A 61 -14.77 -2.35 21.16
N LEU A 62 -15.89 -1.65 21.00
CA LEU A 62 -16.26 -1.09 19.69
C LEU A 62 -15.70 0.29 19.42
N ALA A 63 -15.44 1.04 20.48
CA ALA A 63 -15.04 2.43 20.38
C ALA A 63 -13.53 2.56 20.61
N TYR A 64 -12.83 3.09 19.63
CA TYR A 64 -11.46 3.51 19.84
C TYR A 64 -11.40 4.79 20.67
N LYS A 65 -10.51 4.80 21.64
CA LYS A 65 -10.01 6.02 22.29
C LYS A 65 -8.89 6.59 21.42
N GLU A 66 -8.58 7.84 21.57
CA GLU A 66 -7.57 8.52 20.74
C GLU A 66 -6.57 9.26 21.62
N ILE A 67 -5.30 9.15 21.28
CA ILE A 67 -4.20 9.95 21.82
C ILE A 67 -3.59 10.72 20.66
N GLU A 68 -3.62 12.03 20.76
CA GLU A 68 -3.11 12.93 19.72
C GLU A 68 -1.74 13.46 20.12
N LEU A 69 -0.80 13.42 19.18
CA LEU A 69 0.47 14.10 19.27
C LEU A 69 0.58 15.12 18.13
N ASP A 70 0.95 16.33 18.50
CA ASP A 70 1.39 17.34 17.54
C ASP A 70 2.91 17.18 17.40
N PRO A 71 3.44 16.80 16.23
CA PRO A 71 4.86 16.60 16.03
C PRO A 71 5.69 17.87 16.24
N GLY A 72 5.06 19.04 16.32
CA GLY A 72 5.72 20.30 16.59
C GLY A 72 6.78 20.68 15.55
N SER A 73 7.72 21.57 15.94
CA SER A 73 8.83 22.00 15.07
C SER A 73 10.07 21.09 15.19
N VAL A 74 9.92 19.85 15.67
CA VAL A 74 11.03 19.00 16.10
C VAL A 74 11.41 17.99 15.03
N SER A 75 12.70 17.74 14.89
CA SER A 75 13.30 16.73 14.01
C SER A 75 13.28 15.31 14.63
N GLU A 76 12.34 15.02 15.49
CA GLU A 76 12.15 13.68 16.04
C GLU A 76 11.53 12.77 14.97
N THR A 77 12.06 11.58 14.85
CA THR A 77 11.59 10.56 13.90
C THR A 77 10.83 9.42 14.59
N VAL A 78 10.83 9.38 15.92
CA VAL A 78 10.12 8.39 16.72
C VAL A 78 9.19 9.11 17.68
N PHE A 79 7.92 8.75 17.65
CA PHE A 79 6.85 9.30 18.47
C PHE A 79 6.33 8.23 19.41
N THR A 80 6.47 8.45 20.71
CA THR A 80 6.02 7.53 21.75
C THR A 80 4.67 7.96 22.29
N PHE A 81 3.71 7.04 22.29
CA PHE A 81 2.38 7.18 22.85
C PHE A 81 2.27 6.38 24.14
N SER A 82 1.93 7.00 25.23
CA SER A 82 1.65 6.33 26.49
C SER A 82 0.14 6.11 26.64
N ILE A 83 -0.30 4.86 26.74
CA ILE A 83 -1.71 4.54 26.96
C ILE A 83 -2.02 4.72 28.45
N PRO A 84 -2.95 5.62 28.80
CA PRO A 84 -3.32 5.83 30.19
C PRO A 84 -4.15 4.65 30.74
N ASP A 85 -4.16 4.54 32.07
CA ASP A 85 -4.96 3.55 32.81
C ASP A 85 -4.65 2.09 32.42
N ALA A 86 -3.38 1.79 32.10
CA ALA A 86 -2.91 0.46 31.72
C ALA A 86 -3.36 -0.65 32.71
N ASP A 87 -3.49 -0.31 33.97
CA ASP A 87 -3.96 -1.21 35.04
C ASP A 87 -5.42 -1.67 34.86
N SER A 88 -6.22 -0.91 34.14
CA SER A 88 -7.66 -1.17 33.98
C SER A 88 -7.97 -2.20 32.88
N TYR A 89 -7.05 -2.45 31.97
CA TYR A 89 -7.25 -3.37 30.85
C TYR A 89 -6.99 -4.82 31.28
N GLN A 90 -7.93 -5.70 30.96
CA GLN A 90 -7.85 -7.13 31.31
C GLN A 90 -7.66 -8.04 30.10
N ALA A 91 -8.15 -7.62 28.94
CA ALA A 91 -7.93 -8.24 27.65
C ALA A 91 -6.86 -7.48 26.87
N GLY A 92 -6.41 -7.95 25.75
CA GLY A 92 -5.43 -7.24 24.94
C GLY A 92 -5.92 -5.86 24.45
N ILE A 93 -5.02 -5.08 23.92
CA ILE A 93 -5.31 -3.77 23.33
C ILE A 93 -5.19 -3.88 21.82
N GLU A 94 -6.21 -3.41 21.11
CA GLU A 94 -6.20 -3.21 19.67
C GLU A 94 -5.89 -1.75 19.37
N TYR A 95 -4.93 -1.50 18.47
CA TYR A 95 -4.54 -0.14 18.14
C TYR A 95 -4.08 0.00 16.69
N PHE A 96 -4.17 1.22 16.18
CA PHE A 96 -3.62 1.61 14.90
C PHE A 96 -3.25 3.09 14.91
N PHE A 97 -2.37 3.47 13.99
CA PHE A 97 -1.97 4.86 13.82
C PHE A 97 -2.69 5.50 12.65
N GLN A 98 -2.98 6.75 12.80
CA GLN A 98 -3.44 7.63 11.73
C GLN A 98 -2.59 8.89 11.75
N VAL A 99 -1.91 9.12 10.65
CA VAL A 99 -1.08 10.29 10.44
C VAL A 99 -1.79 11.19 9.45
N GLU A 100 -2.06 12.40 9.88
CA GLU A 100 -2.62 13.43 9.04
C GLU A 100 -1.49 14.33 8.56
N THR A 101 -1.39 14.45 7.25
CA THR A 101 -0.39 15.32 6.63
C THR A 101 -0.83 16.78 6.65
N ASN A 102 0.09 17.67 6.44
CA ASN A 102 -0.23 19.09 6.22
C ASN A 102 -1.09 19.29 4.96
N SER A 103 -1.06 18.35 4.02
CA SER A 103 -1.94 18.33 2.84
C SER A 103 -3.30 17.66 3.10
N SER A 104 -3.61 17.33 4.38
CA SER A 104 -4.82 16.60 4.79
C SER A 104 -4.95 15.20 4.16
N GLU A 105 -3.87 14.62 3.70
CA GLU A 105 -3.81 13.22 3.35
C GLU A 105 -3.77 12.40 4.63
N MET A 106 -4.51 11.30 4.66
CA MET A 106 -4.57 10.38 5.79
C MET A 106 -3.75 9.15 5.46
N VAL A 107 -2.66 8.96 6.17
CA VAL A 107 -1.86 7.74 6.11
C VAL A 107 -2.14 6.92 7.36
N THR A 108 -2.46 5.65 7.21
CA THR A 108 -2.73 4.76 8.35
C THR A 108 -1.74 3.62 8.42
N LEU A 109 -1.47 3.16 9.62
CA LEU A 109 -0.67 1.96 9.84
C LEU A 109 -1.41 1.07 10.87
N PRO A 110 -1.90 -0.10 10.46
CA PRO A 110 -1.82 -0.76 9.13
C PRO A 110 -2.45 0.06 7.99
N ALA A 111 -1.89 -0.09 6.78
CA ALA A 111 -2.29 0.72 5.62
C ALA A 111 -3.70 0.37 5.09
N PHE A 112 -4.18 -0.86 5.33
CA PHE A 112 -5.47 -1.34 4.84
C PHE A 112 -6.41 -1.65 6.00
N ASN A 113 -7.60 -1.03 5.99
CA ASN A 113 -8.67 -1.27 6.95
C ASN A 113 -8.19 -1.28 8.42
N PRO A 114 -7.47 -0.27 8.91
CA PRO A 114 -6.83 -0.28 10.23
C PRO A 114 -7.81 -0.52 11.38
N GLN A 115 -9.07 -0.14 11.23
CA GLN A 115 -10.11 -0.38 12.23
C GLN A 115 -10.55 -1.84 12.32
N THR A 116 -10.37 -2.63 11.25
CA THR A 116 -10.76 -4.05 11.20
C THR A 116 -9.58 -4.99 11.28
N THR A 117 -8.38 -4.49 11.03
CA THR A 117 -7.10 -5.21 11.13
C THR A 117 -6.09 -4.41 11.96
N PRO A 118 -6.43 -4.01 13.19
CA PRO A 118 -5.52 -3.26 14.06
C PRO A 118 -4.34 -4.13 14.50
N PHE A 119 -3.32 -3.51 15.02
CA PHE A 119 -2.30 -4.20 15.79
C PHE A 119 -2.90 -4.71 17.10
N LEU A 120 -2.41 -5.85 17.57
CA LEU A 120 -2.86 -6.48 18.80
C LEU A 120 -1.71 -6.55 19.81
N LEU A 121 -1.94 -6.02 21.00
CA LEU A 121 -1.06 -6.11 22.15
C LEU A 121 -1.77 -6.93 23.24
N ASN A 122 -1.17 -8.02 23.67
CA ASN A 122 -1.74 -8.87 24.71
C ASN A 122 -1.30 -8.40 26.10
N ILE A 123 -2.24 -8.37 27.06
CA ILE A 123 -1.93 -8.12 28.45
C ILE A 123 -1.79 -9.45 29.17
N VAL A 124 -0.59 -9.72 29.69
CA VAL A 124 -0.27 -10.97 30.37
C VAL A 124 -0.35 -10.77 31.88
N LYS A 125 -1.19 -11.55 32.54
CA LYS A 125 -1.18 -11.58 34.01
C LYS A 125 0.12 -12.21 34.49
N PRO A 126 0.86 -11.57 35.41
CA PRO A 126 2.08 -12.16 35.94
C PRO A 126 1.72 -13.42 36.71
N GLU A 127 2.14 -14.57 36.20
CA GLU A 127 2.17 -15.79 37.00
C GLU A 127 3.27 -15.64 38.05
N GLN A 128 2.88 -15.59 39.32
CA GLN A 128 3.85 -15.63 40.40
C GLN A 128 4.37 -17.07 40.56
N PRO A 129 5.71 -17.22 40.48
CA PRO A 129 6.41 -17.80 41.62
C PRO A 129 7.47 -16.85 42.16
N LEU A 130 7.31 -16.44 43.36
CA LEU A 130 8.31 -15.80 44.23
C LEU A 130 9.49 -16.76 44.48
N THR A 131 10.49 -16.79 43.64
CA THR A 131 11.71 -17.57 43.89
C THR A 131 13.02 -16.86 43.60
N THR A 132 13.02 -15.60 43.13
CA THR A 132 14.25 -14.82 43.00
C THR A 132 14.17 -13.51 43.75
N ALA A 133 14.94 -13.43 44.81
CA ALA A 133 15.03 -12.27 45.70
C ALA A 133 15.59 -11.01 44.99
N PHE A 134 16.31 -11.21 43.88
CA PHE A 134 16.89 -10.18 43.00
C PHE A 134 16.44 -10.39 41.56
N ILE A 135 15.93 -9.36 40.93
CA ILE A 135 15.47 -9.40 39.55
C ILE A 135 16.33 -8.46 38.70
N LEU A 136 16.97 -9.03 37.68
CA LEU A 136 17.70 -8.25 36.68
C LEU A 136 16.71 -7.55 35.75
N LEU A 137 16.66 -6.23 35.79
CA LEU A 137 15.80 -5.39 34.94
C LEU A 137 16.51 -4.96 33.66
N SER A 138 17.84 -4.81 33.70
CA SER A 138 18.68 -4.44 32.56
C SER A 138 20.11 -4.92 32.84
N PRO A 139 20.85 -5.44 31.86
CA PRO A 139 20.43 -5.76 30.49
C PRO A 139 19.52 -6.98 30.43
N ASP A 140 18.72 -7.06 29.36
CA ASP A 140 17.95 -8.26 29.08
C ASP A 140 18.88 -9.46 28.87
N GLN A 141 18.59 -10.58 29.50
CA GLN A 141 19.43 -11.79 29.45
C GLN A 141 19.54 -12.39 28.05
N GLU A 142 18.61 -12.09 27.16
CA GLU A 142 18.68 -12.51 25.74
C GLU A 142 19.67 -11.70 24.91
N TYR A 143 20.05 -10.49 25.34
CA TYR A 143 21.01 -9.64 24.65
C TYR A 143 22.42 -9.89 25.12
N THR A 144 23.25 -10.48 24.27
CA THR A 144 24.65 -10.80 24.60
C THR A 144 25.65 -9.72 24.14
N ASP A 145 25.25 -8.80 23.26
CA ASP A 145 26.19 -7.88 22.60
C ASP A 145 25.89 -6.40 22.89
N PHE A 146 26.66 -5.78 23.78
CA PHE A 146 26.54 -4.38 24.14
C PHE A 146 27.68 -3.53 23.58
N SER A 147 27.34 -2.42 22.92
CA SER A 147 28.35 -1.60 22.23
C SER A 147 28.76 -0.31 22.92
N ARG A 148 27.99 0.23 23.88
CA ARG A 148 28.29 1.47 24.65
C ARG A 148 27.39 1.62 25.87
N ASP A 149 27.80 2.52 26.77
CA ASP A 149 27.14 3.06 27.97
C ASP A 149 25.71 2.55 28.19
N PHE A 150 25.57 1.33 28.63
CA PHE A 150 24.32 0.77 29.09
C PHE A 150 24.28 0.75 30.61
N VAL A 151 23.12 0.49 31.15
CA VAL A 151 22.85 0.49 32.57
C VAL A 151 22.58 -0.95 33.03
N ILE A 152 23.26 -1.38 34.08
CA ILE A 152 22.84 -2.56 34.83
C ILE A 152 21.86 -2.08 35.90
N ALA A 153 20.65 -2.57 35.85
CA ALA A 153 19.59 -2.28 36.82
C ALA A 153 19.09 -3.59 37.42
N VAL A 154 19.11 -3.68 38.74
CA VAL A 154 18.62 -4.87 39.47
C VAL A 154 17.62 -4.41 40.55
N SER A 155 16.42 -4.96 40.51
CA SER A 155 15.42 -4.75 41.54
C SER A 155 15.58 -5.78 42.66
N TYR A 156 15.47 -5.31 43.88
CA TYR A 156 15.32 -6.13 45.10
C TYR A 156 14.10 -5.69 45.90
N PHE A 157 13.07 -5.22 45.20
CA PHE A 157 11.83 -4.76 45.82
C PHE A 157 11.19 -5.81 46.74
N ALA A 158 11.28 -7.07 46.39
CA ALA A 158 10.78 -8.17 47.21
C ALA A 158 11.47 -8.28 48.61
N LEU A 159 12.70 -7.80 48.68
CA LEU A 159 13.52 -7.80 49.92
C LEU A 159 13.59 -6.44 50.61
N GLN A 160 12.93 -5.39 50.10
CA GLN A 160 13.08 -4.00 50.54
C GLN A 160 12.90 -3.81 52.07
N LYS A 161 12.03 -4.60 52.70
CA LYS A 161 11.80 -4.55 54.15
C LYS A 161 12.76 -5.39 54.98
N SER A 162 13.56 -6.24 54.36
CA SER A 162 14.41 -7.24 54.99
C SER A 162 15.91 -7.02 54.77
N ILE A 163 16.30 -6.16 53.81
CA ILE A 163 17.71 -5.83 53.49
C ILE A 163 18.07 -4.52 54.19
N ASP A 164 19.32 -4.46 54.72
CA ASP A 164 19.98 -3.21 55.04
C ASP A 164 20.57 -2.59 53.77
N PRO A 165 20.04 -1.46 53.22
CA PRO A 165 20.56 -0.83 52.03
C PRO A 165 22.04 -0.49 52.09
N ALA A 166 22.57 -0.20 53.25
CA ALA A 166 23.98 0.12 53.47
C ALA A 166 24.89 -1.10 53.32
N SER A 167 24.36 -2.30 53.38
CA SER A 167 25.09 -3.56 53.23
C SER A 167 25.22 -4.03 51.79
N ILE A 168 24.50 -3.40 50.86
CA ILE A 168 24.45 -3.83 49.45
C ILE A 168 25.80 -3.60 48.76
N LYS A 169 26.36 -4.70 48.23
CA LYS A 169 27.60 -4.70 47.43
C LYS A 169 27.29 -5.14 46.00
N PHE A 170 27.78 -4.36 45.05
CA PHE A 170 27.78 -4.71 43.63
C PHE A 170 29.14 -5.23 43.21
N LEU A 171 29.22 -6.51 42.87
CA LEU A 171 30.46 -7.16 42.43
C LEU A 171 30.48 -7.23 40.91
N LEU A 172 31.54 -6.67 40.27
CA LEU A 172 31.77 -6.77 38.84
C LEU A 172 33.10 -7.46 38.61
N ASP A 173 33.10 -8.56 37.89
CA ASP A 173 34.27 -9.46 37.71
C ASP A 173 34.92 -9.86 39.05
N GLY A 174 34.10 -10.08 40.05
CA GLY A 174 34.49 -10.42 41.42
C GLY A 174 35.10 -9.28 42.23
N LYS A 175 35.11 -8.04 41.71
CA LYS A 175 35.58 -6.84 42.43
C LYS A 175 34.41 -5.99 42.87
N ASP A 176 34.53 -5.44 44.07
CA ASP A 176 33.52 -4.50 44.59
C ASP A 176 33.54 -3.20 43.77
N ALA A 177 32.40 -2.87 43.15
CA ALA A 177 32.19 -1.67 42.35
C ALA A 177 31.02 -0.84 42.90
N SER A 178 30.64 -1.05 44.15
CA SER A 178 29.49 -0.39 44.81
C SER A 178 29.66 1.14 44.89
N ASP A 179 30.89 1.61 44.92
CA ASP A 179 31.20 3.05 44.91
C ASP A 179 30.73 3.80 43.66
N LYS A 180 30.50 3.07 42.58
CA LYS A 180 30.06 3.56 41.28
C LYS A 180 28.59 3.24 40.98
N ALA A 181 27.92 2.55 41.87
CA ALA A 181 26.51 2.19 41.75
C ALA A 181 25.61 3.18 42.48
N GLU A 182 24.50 3.51 41.89
CA GLU A 182 23.42 4.24 42.54
C GLU A 182 22.54 3.22 43.26
N ILE A 183 22.55 3.19 44.61
CA ILE A 183 21.81 2.24 45.43
C ILE A 183 20.59 2.96 46.00
N TYR A 184 19.40 2.51 45.65
CA TYR A 184 18.11 3.01 46.14
C TYR A 184 17.51 1.99 47.15
N SER A 185 16.40 2.34 47.76
CA SER A 185 15.75 1.43 48.75
C SER A 185 15.20 0.14 48.15
N ASN A 186 14.97 0.08 46.84
CA ASN A 186 14.33 -1.04 46.14
C ASN A 186 15.06 -1.53 44.91
N MET A 187 16.11 -0.80 44.44
CA MET A 187 16.85 -1.15 43.24
C MET A 187 18.28 -0.61 43.30
N LEU A 188 19.15 -1.22 42.48
CA LEU A 188 20.51 -0.77 42.24
C LEU A 188 20.66 -0.44 40.75
N ILE A 189 21.29 0.68 40.44
CA ILE A 189 21.60 1.11 39.08
C ILE A 189 23.12 1.31 38.99
N TYR A 190 23.75 0.65 38.01
CA TYR A 190 25.16 0.80 37.71
C TYR A 190 25.34 1.22 36.24
N LYS A 191 25.89 2.40 36.02
CA LYS A 191 26.22 2.87 34.66
C LYS A 191 27.53 2.25 34.21
N VAL A 192 27.45 1.32 33.25
CA VAL A 192 28.61 0.64 32.72
C VAL A 192 29.42 1.61 31.87
N GLY A 193 30.50 2.08 32.42
CA GLY A 193 31.48 2.93 31.72
C GLY A 193 32.32 2.13 30.71
N LYS A 194 33.58 2.52 30.51
CA LYS A 194 34.51 1.89 29.56
C LYS A 194 34.99 0.52 30.06
N LEU A 195 34.13 -0.52 30.01
CA LEU A 195 34.60 -1.87 30.21
C LEU A 195 35.41 -2.39 29.00
N ALA A 196 36.34 -3.32 29.22
CA ALA A 196 37.07 -3.98 28.17
C ALA A 196 36.13 -4.88 27.35
N GLY A 197 36.41 -5.12 26.07
CA GLY A 197 35.61 -6.11 25.30
C GLY A 197 35.91 -7.53 25.86
N GLY A 198 34.83 -8.33 25.99
CA GLY A 198 34.90 -9.68 26.53
C GLY A 198 33.68 -10.04 27.39
N LYS A 199 33.75 -11.20 28.01
CA LYS A 199 32.72 -11.62 28.97
C LYS A 199 33.00 -10.98 30.34
N HIS A 200 31.99 -10.46 30.98
CA HIS A 200 32.01 -9.90 32.32
C HIS A 200 30.90 -10.52 33.15
N ASP A 201 31.18 -10.75 34.45
CA ASP A 201 30.24 -11.29 35.40
C ASP A 201 29.87 -10.21 36.41
N PHE A 202 28.60 -10.19 36.84
CA PHE A 202 28.20 -9.33 37.94
C PHE A 202 27.21 -10.02 38.89
N GLN A 203 27.26 -9.60 40.17
CA GLN A 203 26.46 -10.19 41.24
C GLN A 203 26.18 -9.14 42.30
N ILE A 204 25.05 -9.23 42.97
CA ILE A 204 24.72 -8.43 44.14
C ILE A 204 24.80 -9.29 45.39
N VAL A 205 25.42 -8.74 46.43
CA VAL A 205 25.48 -9.33 47.79
C VAL A 205 24.95 -8.34 48.80
N ALA A 206 24.10 -8.76 49.68
CA ALA A 206 23.50 -7.92 50.73
C ALA A 206 23.33 -8.69 52.05
N LEU A 207 23.22 -7.98 53.17
CA LEU A 207 22.89 -8.56 54.46
C LEU A 207 21.41 -8.31 54.75
N LEU A 208 20.73 -9.33 55.23
CA LEU A 208 19.39 -9.20 55.81
C LEU A 208 19.50 -8.59 57.23
N GLN A 209 18.38 -8.10 57.75
CA GLN A 209 18.32 -7.50 59.09
C GLN A 209 18.70 -8.47 60.20
N ASP A 210 18.61 -9.77 59.96
CA ASP A 210 19.03 -10.84 60.87
C ASP A 210 20.53 -11.16 60.81
N GLY A 211 21.29 -10.43 59.92
CA GLY A 211 22.71 -10.61 59.71
C GLY A 211 23.09 -11.72 58.72
N SER A 212 22.13 -12.43 58.17
CA SER A 212 22.38 -13.46 57.15
C SER A 212 22.71 -12.81 55.79
N GLU A 213 23.64 -13.44 55.05
CA GLU A 213 24.05 -12.94 53.71
C GLU A 213 23.10 -13.52 52.64
N VAL A 214 22.58 -12.66 51.76
CA VAL A 214 21.83 -13.03 50.56
C VAL A 214 22.57 -12.61 49.31
N LYS A 215 22.60 -13.47 48.30
CA LYS A 215 23.29 -13.21 47.01
C LYS A 215 22.32 -13.40 45.88
N SER A 216 22.46 -12.55 44.86
CA SER A 216 21.82 -12.79 43.56
C SER A 216 22.46 -13.97 42.86
N GLU A 217 21.81 -14.50 41.85
CA GLU A 217 22.52 -15.31 40.85
C GLU A 217 23.65 -14.49 40.17
N LYS A 218 24.57 -15.18 39.57
CA LYS A 218 25.69 -14.58 38.88
C LYS A 218 25.32 -14.38 37.42
N TRP A 219 25.05 -13.12 37.02
CA TRP A 219 24.72 -12.81 35.66
C TRP A 219 25.95 -12.59 34.81
N GLN A 220 25.88 -12.97 33.55
CA GLN A 220 26.95 -12.81 32.56
C GLN A 220 26.55 -11.84 31.46
N MET A 221 27.45 -10.98 31.04
CA MET A 221 27.29 -10.12 29.87
C MET A 221 28.53 -10.19 28.99
N LYS A 222 28.35 -9.96 27.69
CA LYS A 222 29.45 -9.89 26.73
C LYS A 222 29.54 -8.51 26.10
N ILE A 223 30.64 -7.82 26.32
CA ILE A 223 30.90 -6.53 25.66
C ILE A 223 31.64 -6.76 24.37
N VAL A 224 31.02 -6.35 23.26
CA VAL A 224 31.63 -6.39 21.94
C VAL A 224 32.23 -5.03 21.63
N ARG A 225 33.53 -4.99 21.36
CA ARG A 225 34.16 -3.78 20.83
C ARG A 225 33.52 -3.45 19.49
N LYS A 226 32.86 -2.28 19.40
CA LYS A 226 32.35 -1.78 18.15
C LYS A 226 33.47 -1.56 17.17
N ASN A 227 33.76 -2.56 16.33
CA ASN A 227 34.63 -2.36 15.18
C ASN A 227 34.00 -1.21 14.35
N TRP A 228 34.82 -0.32 13.82
CA TRP A 228 34.36 0.76 12.92
C TRP A 228 33.51 0.25 11.74
N ARG A 229 33.55 -1.05 11.41
CA ARG A 229 32.69 -1.76 10.46
C ARG A 229 31.28 -2.04 11.00
N SER A 230 31.03 -1.97 12.30
CA SER A 230 29.75 -2.31 12.92
C SER A 230 28.75 -1.15 12.97
N GLY A 231 28.94 -0.09 12.17
CA GLY A 231 28.04 1.07 12.11
C GLY A 231 26.95 0.96 11.03
N LEU A 232 26.92 -0.12 10.24
CA LEU A 232 25.92 -0.36 9.21
C LEU A 232 24.85 -1.29 9.80
N ASN A 233 23.71 -0.75 10.14
CA ASN A 233 22.53 -1.55 10.43
C ASN A 233 21.98 -2.02 9.09
N LEU A 234 22.08 -3.29 8.82
CA LEU A 234 21.57 -3.93 7.62
C LEU A 234 20.35 -4.76 7.98
N THR A 235 19.25 -4.51 7.34
CA THR A 235 18.04 -5.31 7.42
C THR A 235 17.61 -5.71 6.03
N GLY A 236 16.95 -6.84 5.90
CA GLY A 236 16.49 -7.28 4.59
C GLY A 236 15.48 -8.40 4.66
N LYS A 237 14.92 -8.68 3.49
CA LYS A 237 13.94 -9.73 3.31
C LYS A 237 14.18 -10.43 1.98
N ALA A 238 14.30 -11.74 2.01
CA ALA A 238 14.29 -12.60 0.84
C ALA A 238 12.96 -13.38 0.80
N VAL A 239 12.26 -13.35 -0.32
CA VAL A 239 11.01 -14.10 -0.52
C VAL A 239 11.14 -14.90 -1.79
N LEU A 240 11.11 -16.22 -1.68
CA LEU A 240 10.99 -17.15 -2.79
C LEU A 240 9.55 -17.66 -2.83
N ASN A 241 8.86 -17.50 -3.95
CA ASN A 241 7.57 -18.12 -4.19
C ASN A 241 7.67 -19.04 -5.40
N THR A 242 7.09 -20.22 -5.30
CA THR A 242 6.88 -21.12 -6.44
C THR A 242 5.39 -21.46 -6.54
N PHE A 243 4.93 -21.60 -7.76
CA PHE A 243 3.58 -22.03 -8.09
C PHE A 243 3.68 -23.08 -9.18
N THR A 244 3.01 -24.19 -8.98
CA THR A 244 2.86 -25.25 -9.97
C THR A 244 1.40 -25.59 -10.08
N ALA A 245 0.86 -25.59 -11.28
CA ALA A 245 -0.46 -26.11 -11.59
C ALA A 245 -0.31 -27.38 -12.45
N PHE A 246 -1.02 -28.43 -12.05
CA PHE A 246 -1.11 -29.68 -12.77
C PHE A 246 -2.55 -29.85 -13.24
N ASP A 247 -2.76 -30.03 -14.51
CA ASP A 247 -4.03 -30.54 -15.02
C ASP A 247 -4.00 -32.08 -15.00
N VAL A 248 -4.95 -32.65 -14.30
CA VAL A 248 -5.12 -34.12 -14.20
C VAL A 248 -5.99 -34.66 -15.35
N SER A 249 -6.66 -33.77 -16.10
CA SER A 249 -7.61 -34.11 -17.17
C SER A 249 -7.06 -33.89 -18.58
N ASP A 250 -5.80 -33.46 -18.73
CA ASP A 250 -5.13 -33.13 -20.00
C ASP A 250 -5.81 -32.03 -20.84
N GLN A 251 -6.70 -31.23 -20.20
CA GLN A 251 -7.43 -30.14 -20.89
C GLN A 251 -6.74 -28.77 -20.77
N ILE A 252 -5.87 -28.61 -19.78
CA ILE A 252 -5.17 -27.35 -19.50
C ILE A 252 -3.66 -27.64 -19.45
N SER A 253 -2.85 -26.76 -20.01
CA SER A 253 -1.39 -26.90 -19.94
C SER A 253 -0.87 -26.74 -18.50
N ASN A 254 0.06 -27.64 -18.13
CA ASN A 254 0.79 -27.53 -16.87
C ASN A 254 1.54 -26.19 -16.79
N GLU A 255 1.43 -25.51 -15.69
CA GLU A 255 2.07 -24.22 -15.49
C GLU A 255 3.01 -24.21 -14.28
N ASN A 256 4.24 -23.77 -14.50
CA ASN A 256 5.23 -23.57 -13.44
C ASN A 256 5.70 -22.12 -13.42
N ARG A 257 5.58 -21.49 -12.27
CA ARG A 257 6.06 -20.12 -12.05
C ARG A 257 6.91 -20.06 -10.79
N ALA A 258 7.97 -19.30 -10.86
CA ALA A 258 8.80 -18.98 -9.69
C ALA A 258 9.17 -17.50 -9.69
N ASN A 259 9.23 -16.91 -8.51
CA ASN A 259 9.77 -15.57 -8.35
C ASN A 259 10.59 -15.45 -7.06
N LEU A 260 11.60 -14.61 -7.13
CA LEU A 260 12.45 -14.23 -6.00
C LEU A 260 12.42 -12.72 -5.82
N LEU A 261 12.03 -12.27 -4.63
CA LEU A 261 12.14 -10.90 -4.21
C LEU A 261 13.20 -10.80 -3.11
N LEU A 262 14.23 -10.00 -3.35
CA LEU A 262 15.21 -9.62 -2.36
C LEU A 262 15.10 -8.12 -2.11
N THR A 263 14.89 -7.72 -0.87
CA THR A 263 14.98 -6.33 -0.43
C THR A 263 16.02 -6.19 0.65
N MET A 264 16.80 -5.14 0.60
CA MET A 264 17.82 -4.81 1.60
C MET A 264 17.72 -3.32 1.89
N SER A 265 17.84 -2.96 3.16
CA SER A 265 17.98 -1.57 3.58
C SER A 265 19.10 -1.47 4.62
N GLY A 266 19.76 -0.34 4.61
CA GLY A 266 20.83 -0.10 5.57
C GLY A 266 21.00 1.39 5.79
N LYS A 267 21.44 1.74 7.00
CA LYS A 267 21.71 3.13 7.37
C LYS A 267 23.06 3.21 8.08
N GLN A 268 23.88 4.15 7.67
CA GLN A 268 25.13 4.47 8.32
C GLN A 268 25.25 5.99 8.47
N LYS A 269 25.07 6.50 9.70
CA LYS A 269 25.08 7.93 10.02
C LYS A 269 24.06 8.71 9.18
N TRP A 270 24.53 9.53 8.23
CA TRP A 270 23.74 10.40 7.36
C TRP A 270 23.33 9.74 6.02
N LEU A 271 23.90 8.57 5.71
CA LEU A 271 23.65 7.86 4.45
C LEU A 271 22.82 6.60 4.71
N GLY A 272 21.66 6.53 4.09
CA GLY A 272 20.87 5.31 3.95
C GLY A 272 21.06 4.69 2.56
N PHE A 273 20.75 3.40 2.43
CA PHE A 273 20.62 2.76 1.14
C PHE A 273 19.48 1.74 1.16
N ASN A 274 18.80 1.59 0.03
CA ASN A 274 17.81 0.56 -0.21
C ASN A 274 18.14 -0.17 -1.50
N GLY A 275 18.05 -1.50 -1.49
CA GLY A 275 18.22 -2.34 -2.66
C GLY A 275 17.01 -3.24 -2.85
N ARG A 276 16.57 -3.42 -4.09
CA ARG A 276 15.48 -4.33 -4.45
C ARG A 276 15.85 -5.10 -5.70
N ILE A 277 15.69 -6.41 -5.66
CA ILE A 277 15.83 -7.32 -6.79
C ILE A 277 14.56 -8.16 -6.86
N TYR A 278 13.90 -8.16 -7.98
CA TYR A 278 12.79 -9.05 -8.29
C TYR A 278 13.11 -9.85 -9.54
N LEU A 279 13.11 -11.17 -9.43
CA LEU A 279 13.34 -12.11 -10.53
C LEU A 279 12.10 -12.96 -10.72
N SER A 280 11.74 -13.23 -11.95
CA SER A 280 10.58 -14.05 -12.32
C SER A 280 10.97 -15.06 -13.41
N SER A 281 10.45 -16.28 -13.31
CA SER A 281 10.55 -17.27 -14.38
C SER A 281 9.75 -16.90 -15.62
N LEU A 282 8.89 -15.87 -15.53
CA LEU A 282 8.12 -15.34 -16.65
C LEU A 282 8.91 -14.31 -17.49
N GLU A 283 10.15 -14.01 -17.12
CA GLU A 283 10.99 -13.12 -17.93
C GLU A 283 11.28 -13.76 -19.28
N THR A 284 10.95 -13.05 -20.33
CA THR A 284 11.24 -13.47 -21.70
C THR A 284 11.78 -12.27 -22.50
N GLU A 285 12.55 -12.52 -23.54
CA GLU A 285 13.06 -11.47 -24.43
C GLU A 285 11.95 -10.88 -25.30
N ASN A 286 10.88 -11.62 -25.49
CA ASN A 286 9.77 -11.29 -26.39
C ASN A 286 8.60 -10.58 -25.68
N ALA A 287 8.79 -10.02 -24.50
CA ALA A 287 7.79 -9.25 -23.75
C ALA A 287 8.50 -8.14 -22.97
N GLN A 288 7.75 -7.19 -22.46
CA GLN A 288 8.30 -6.15 -21.59
C GLN A 288 8.90 -6.77 -20.32
N PRO A 289 9.99 -6.23 -19.76
CA PRO A 289 10.70 -6.81 -18.64
C PRO A 289 9.80 -7.02 -17.42
N VAL A 290 9.80 -8.23 -16.89
CA VAL A 290 9.15 -8.58 -15.60
C VAL A 290 10.14 -8.42 -14.45
N ASN A 291 11.42 -8.75 -14.69
CA ASN A 291 12.49 -8.58 -13.70
C ASN A 291 12.72 -7.10 -13.38
N ARG A 292 12.94 -6.78 -12.10
CA ARG A 292 13.14 -5.42 -11.60
C ARG A 292 14.35 -5.34 -10.69
N TYR A 293 15.15 -4.29 -10.84
CA TYR A 293 16.36 -4.04 -10.06
C TYR A 293 16.43 -2.58 -9.67
N SER A 294 16.61 -2.27 -8.41
CA SER A 294 16.86 -0.89 -7.98
C SER A 294 17.83 -0.82 -6.82
N LEU A 295 18.62 0.24 -6.80
CA LEU A 295 19.52 0.60 -5.73
C LEU A 295 19.39 2.09 -5.46
N SER A 296 18.99 2.44 -4.25
CA SER A 296 18.78 3.82 -3.81
C SER A 296 19.80 4.20 -2.75
N PHE A 297 20.30 5.42 -2.83
CA PHE A 297 21.09 6.09 -1.81
C PHE A 297 20.30 7.28 -1.28
N LEU A 298 20.14 7.33 0.04
CA LEU A 298 19.25 8.22 0.72
C LEU A 298 20.04 9.13 1.66
N THR A 299 19.84 10.42 1.52
CA THR A 299 20.40 11.43 2.45
C THR A 299 19.29 12.38 2.91
N LYS A 300 19.59 13.28 3.82
CA LYS A 300 18.63 14.31 4.27
C LYS A 300 18.21 15.32 3.18
N VAL A 301 18.96 15.43 2.10
CA VAL A 301 18.76 16.46 1.06
C VAL A 301 18.60 15.86 -0.32
N LEU A 302 19.27 14.72 -0.60
CA LEU A 302 19.31 14.13 -1.92
C LEU A 302 19.12 12.63 -1.81
N ASN A 303 18.12 12.12 -2.51
CA ASN A 303 17.92 10.70 -2.76
C ASN A 303 18.22 10.41 -4.21
N VAL A 304 18.96 9.35 -4.46
CA VAL A 304 19.34 8.91 -5.81
C VAL A 304 19.04 7.43 -5.95
N THR A 305 18.35 7.05 -7.01
CA THR A 305 18.06 5.66 -7.33
C THR A 305 18.59 5.32 -8.72
N ALA A 306 19.28 4.20 -8.84
CA ALA A 306 19.64 3.59 -10.10
C ALA A 306 18.84 2.30 -10.30
N GLY A 307 18.25 2.10 -11.48
CA GLY A 307 17.46 0.94 -11.84
C GLY A 307 15.98 1.23 -12.02
N ASP A 308 15.14 0.26 -11.69
CA ASP A 308 13.70 0.34 -11.90
C ASP A 308 13.01 1.14 -10.80
N GLN A 309 12.28 2.17 -11.19
CA GLN A 309 11.41 2.94 -10.31
C GLN A 309 10.17 3.38 -11.10
N SER A 310 9.04 3.49 -10.43
CA SER A 310 7.84 4.13 -10.98
C SER A 310 7.71 5.51 -10.36
N PRO A 311 8.24 6.56 -10.99
CA PRO A 311 8.11 7.92 -10.48
C PRO A 311 6.65 8.34 -10.50
N ASP A 312 6.27 9.12 -9.50
CA ASP A 312 4.98 9.79 -9.46
C ASP A 312 5.21 11.29 -9.31
N TYR A 313 4.98 12.04 -10.39
CA TYR A 313 5.21 13.47 -10.43
C TYR A 313 3.93 14.26 -10.32
N SER A 314 2.95 13.92 -11.13
CA SER A 314 1.57 14.42 -11.04
C SER A 314 0.67 13.56 -11.92
N THR A 315 -0.65 13.74 -11.82
CA THR A 315 -1.63 12.91 -12.53
C THR A 315 -1.39 12.86 -14.04
N PHE A 316 -1.03 14.00 -14.65
CA PHE A 316 -0.93 14.12 -16.10
C PHE A 316 0.51 14.05 -16.64
N LEU A 317 1.52 14.13 -15.78
CA LEU A 317 2.92 14.04 -16.18
C LEU A 317 3.40 12.59 -16.22
N LEU A 318 4.31 12.22 -15.33
CA LEU A 318 4.87 10.88 -15.21
C LEU A 318 4.27 10.20 -14.01
N SER A 319 3.38 9.25 -14.22
CA SER A 319 2.73 8.50 -13.15
C SER A 319 2.35 7.09 -13.62
N GLY A 320 2.57 6.08 -12.78
CA GLY A 320 2.22 4.68 -13.05
C GLY A 320 3.14 3.94 -14.02
N THR A 321 4.04 4.61 -14.70
CA THR A 321 4.99 4.01 -15.66
C THR A 321 6.32 3.69 -14.96
N ASN A 322 6.80 2.47 -15.13
CA ASN A 322 8.12 2.09 -14.65
C ASN A 322 9.20 2.60 -15.59
N VAL A 323 10.20 3.29 -15.04
CA VAL A 323 11.38 3.77 -15.79
C VAL A 323 12.62 3.09 -15.23
N ARG A 324 13.33 2.37 -16.07
CA ARG A 324 14.62 1.76 -15.76
C ARG A 324 15.75 2.72 -16.12
N GLY A 325 16.31 3.36 -15.12
CA GLY A 325 17.32 4.37 -15.34
C GLY A 325 17.86 4.98 -14.08
N PHE A 326 17.95 6.28 -14.07
CA PHE A 326 18.47 7.09 -12.99
C PHE A 326 17.40 8.05 -12.49
N HIS A 327 17.20 8.10 -11.18
CA HIS A 327 16.21 8.92 -10.53
C HIS A 327 16.87 9.73 -9.42
N SER A 328 16.47 10.98 -9.28
CA SER A 328 16.93 11.85 -8.21
C SER A 328 15.78 12.61 -7.59
N ASN A 329 15.83 12.80 -6.29
CA ASN A 329 14.93 13.65 -5.55
C ASN A 329 15.79 14.53 -4.62
N LEU A 330 15.86 15.81 -4.95
CA LEU A 330 16.53 16.84 -4.17
C LEU A 330 15.47 17.59 -3.36
N HIS A 331 15.59 17.61 -2.05
CA HIS A 331 14.61 18.23 -1.17
C HIS A 331 15.26 19.14 -0.13
N PHE A 332 14.83 20.37 -0.16
CA PHE A 332 15.12 21.40 0.85
C PHE A 332 13.81 21.76 1.57
N THR A 333 13.89 22.52 2.63
CA THR A 333 12.71 22.93 3.41
C THR A 333 11.62 23.60 2.57
N ASN A 334 11.98 24.21 1.44
CA ASN A 334 11.10 25.09 0.66
C ASN A 334 11.16 24.83 -0.85
N PHE A 335 11.87 23.79 -1.28
CA PHE A 335 12.07 23.48 -2.68
C PHE A 335 12.35 22.01 -2.88
N ARG A 336 11.69 21.39 -3.80
CA ARG A 336 11.88 20.01 -4.20
C ARG A 336 12.11 19.92 -5.70
N LEU A 337 13.10 19.14 -6.11
CA LEU A 337 13.35 18.86 -7.51
C LEU A 337 13.46 17.35 -7.69
N LYS A 338 12.54 16.80 -8.45
CA LYS A 338 12.56 15.40 -8.87
C LYS A 338 13.01 15.34 -10.33
N ALA A 339 13.87 14.39 -10.66
CA ALA A 339 14.26 14.11 -12.04
C ALA A 339 14.41 12.60 -12.24
N SER A 340 13.98 12.10 -13.38
CA SER A 340 14.10 10.71 -13.81
C SER A 340 14.49 10.65 -15.28
N TYR A 341 15.45 9.79 -15.60
CA TYR A 341 15.84 9.52 -16.98
C TYR A 341 16.16 8.04 -17.16
N GLY A 342 15.59 7.44 -18.20
CA GLY A 342 15.82 6.04 -18.52
C GLY A 342 14.86 5.49 -19.56
N LYS A 343 14.77 4.17 -19.64
CA LYS A 343 13.86 3.48 -20.57
C LYS A 343 12.58 3.08 -19.85
N SER A 344 11.43 3.48 -20.40
CA SER A 344 10.12 3.00 -19.97
C SER A 344 9.73 1.69 -20.65
N ASN A 345 10.08 1.52 -21.92
CA ASN A 345 9.92 0.30 -22.68
C ASN A 345 11.25 -0.19 -23.23
N ARG A 346 11.44 -1.51 -23.31
CA ARG A 346 12.51 -2.08 -24.15
C ARG A 346 11.96 -2.41 -25.53
N ALA A 347 12.84 -2.47 -26.52
CA ALA A 347 12.49 -2.97 -27.83
C ALA A 347 12.04 -4.44 -27.73
N VAL A 348 10.92 -4.74 -28.37
CA VAL A 348 10.40 -6.10 -28.56
C VAL A 348 10.00 -6.23 -30.01
N ASP A 349 10.67 -7.09 -30.76
CA ASP A 349 10.33 -7.32 -32.15
C ASP A 349 8.94 -7.95 -32.30
N GLY A 350 8.21 -7.49 -33.31
CA GLY A 350 6.90 -8.06 -33.67
C GLY A 350 7.00 -9.52 -34.10
N ARG A 351 5.95 -10.29 -33.89
CA ARG A 351 5.82 -11.67 -34.32
C ARG A 351 4.72 -11.78 -35.36
N GLU A 352 4.80 -12.83 -36.16
CA GLU A 352 3.86 -13.08 -37.27
C GLU A 352 2.40 -12.83 -36.90
N SER A 353 1.73 -12.09 -37.73
CA SER A 353 0.27 -11.87 -37.88
C SER A 353 -0.46 -11.02 -36.82
N PHE A 354 -0.05 -10.92 -35.56
CA PHE A 354 -0.86 -10.29 -34.52
C PHE A 354 -0.11 -9.37 -33.54
N ASP A 355 1.21 -9.28 -33.63
CA ASP A 355 2.04 -8.49 -32.71
C ASP A 355 2.98 -7.57 -33.49
N ALA A 356 2.64 -6.29 -33.49
CA ALA A 356 3.38 -5.28 -34.26
C ALA A 356 4.73 -4.88 -33.62
N GLY A 357 5.05 -5.43 -32.46
CA GLY A 357 6.25 -5.09 -31.68
C GLY A 357 6.11 -3.81 -30.86
N THR A 358 7.16 -3.48 -30.13
CA THR A 358 7.23 -2.27 -29.29
C THR A 358 8.60 -1.64 -29.44
N PHE A 359 8.65 -0.34 -29.73
CA PHE A 359 9.90 0.42 -29.74
C PHE A 359 10.47 0.57 -28.32
N ALA A 360 11.81 0.67 -28.24
CA ALA A 360 12.43 1.16 -27.02
C ALA A 360 12.10 2.64 -26.83
N THR A 361 11.53 2.98 -25.66
CA THR A 361 11.11 4.35 -25.35
C THR A 361 12.02 4.95 -24.29
N ASN A 362 12.67 6.07 -24.60
CA ASN A 362 13.40 6.87 -23.63
C ASN A 362 12.46 7.86 -22.95
N THR A 363 12.52 7.91 -21.64
CA THR A 363 11.67 8.79 -20.81
C THR A 363 12.54 9.70 -19.97
N LEU A 364 12.28 11.01 -20.05
CA LEU A 364 12.80 12.04 -19.16
C LEU A 364 11.62 12.67 -18.43
N GLY A 365 11.65 12.66 -17.11
CA GLY A 365 10.70 13.39 -16.26
C GLY A 365 11.44 14.37 -15.36
N MET A 366 10.90 15.56 -15.21
CA MET A 366 11.40 16.58 -14.28
C MET A 366 10.22 17.30 -13.62
N ARG A 367 10.33 17.54 -12.31
CA ARG A 367 9.36 18.33 -11.56
C ARG A 367 10.06 19.18 -10.50
N ALA A 368 9.82 20.46 -10.54
CA ALA A 368 10.18 21.41 -9.50
C ALA A 368 8.92 21.78 -8.70
N GLU A 369 9.01 21.75 -7.41
CA GLU A 369 7.93 22.09 -6.49
C GLU A 369 8.41 23.12 -5.50
N PHE A 370 7.57 24.12 -5.23
CA PHE A 370 7.82 25.26 -4.37
C PHE A 370 6.67 25.42 -3.38
N GLY A 371 6.94 25.73 -2.14
CA GLY A 371 5.88 26.01 -1.18
C GLY A 371 5.88 25.16 0.07
N LYS A 372 5.04 25.42 1.07
CA LYS A 372 4.82 24.60 2.27
C LYS A 372 3.57 23.78 2.14
N THR A 373 3.60 22.54 2.47
CA THR A 373 2.43 21.65 2.41
C THR A 373 1.35 22.03 3.43
N ASP A 374 1.70 22.67 4.53
CA ASP A 374 0.74 23.23 5.48
C ASP A 374 0.18 24.60 5.06
N GLY A 375 0.55 25.07 3.87
CA GLY A 375 0.15 26.35 3.30
C GLY A 375 -0.16 26.23 1.81
N PHE A 376 0.63 26.90 0.99
CA PHE A 376 0.50 26.89 -0.46
C PHE A 376 1.69 26.19 -1.08
N THR A 377 1.43 25.25 -2.01
CA THR A 377 2.43 24.63 -2.86
C THR A 377 2.13 24.90 -4.33
N TRP A 378 3.18 24.97 -5.12
CA TRP A 378 3.09 25.10 -6.56
C TRP A 378 4.15 24.25 -7.22
N GLY A 379 3.73 23.44 -8.18
CA GLY A 379 4.57 22.55 -8.98
C GLY A 379 4.60 22.94 -10.46
N ILE A 380 5.74 22.74 -11.10
CA ILE A 380 5.90 22.79 -12.54
C ILE A 380 6.68 21.57 -12.99
N GLY A 381 6.28 20.94 -14.06
CA GLY A 381 6.91 19.73 -14.53
C GLY A 381 6.89 19.55 -16.03
N LEU A 382 7.78 18.68 -16.47
CA LEU A 382 7.98 18.29 -17.86
C LEU A 382 8.11 16.75 -17.88
N THR A 383 7.49 16.14 -18.88
CA THR A 383 7.75 14.74 -19.26
C THR A 383 8.00 14.66 -20.75
N LYS A 384 9.04 13.93 -21.12
CA LYS A 384 9.43 13.67 -22.51
C LYS A 384 9.55 12.16 -22.69
N ASN A 385 8.86 11.63 -23.70
CA ASN A 385 8.98 10.24 -24.14
C ASN A 385 9.30 10.25 -25.64
N LYS A 386 10.37 9.56 -26.02
CA LYS A 386 10.77 9.45 -27.42
C LYS A 386 11.16 8.01 -27.74
N ASP A 387 10.55 7.44 -28.76
CA ASP A 387 10.88 6.13 -29.27
C ASP A 387 12.21 6.15 -30.04
N GLU A 388 13.02 5.10 -29.87
CA GLU A 388 14.23 4.87 -30.62
C GLU A 388 13.86 4.25 -31.99
N VAL A 389 13.84 5.01 -33.04
CA VAL A 389 13.40 4.61 -34.39
C VAL A 389 14.13 3.35 -34.89
N SER A 390 15.42 3.20 -34.56
CA SER A 390 16.24 2.06 -34.98
C SER A 390 16.18 0.85 -34.06
N SER A 391 15.33 0.87 -33.01
CA SER A 391 15.34 -0.16 -31.97
C SER A 391 14.64 -1.45 -32.36
N LEU A 392 13.81 -1.48 -33.40
CA LEU A 392 13.18 -2.70 -33.91
C LEU A 392 13.97 -3.25 -35.10
N ALA A 393 14.32 -4.54 -35.04
CA ALA A 393 15.05 -5.23 -36.11
C ALA A 393 14.15 -5.57 -37.31
N GLN A 394 12.86 -5.85 -37.08
CA GLN A 394 11.91 -6.19 -38.13
C GLN A 394 10.69 -5.28 -38.08
N LYS A 395 10.40 -4.66 -39.21
CA LYS A 395 9.16 -3.91 -39.45
C LYS A 395 8.23 -4.83 -40.25
N TYR A 396 7.26 -5.44 -39.59
CA TYR A 396 6.28 -6.23 -40.31
C TYR A 396 5.27 -5.30 -40.96
N ILE A 397 5.27 -5.31 -42.31
CA ILE A 397 4.20 -4.73 -43.13
C ILE A 397 3.38 -5.90 -43.63
N PHE A 398 2.18 -6.09 -43.05
CA PHE A 398 1.26 -7.07 -43.59
C PHE A 398 0.60 -6.54 -44.84
N ALA A 399 0.96 -7.09 -45.98
CA ALA A 399 0.32 -6.84 -47.25
C ALA A 399 -0.74 -7.93 -47.51
N ASP A 400 -1.88 -7.87 -46.86
CA ASP A 400 -3.09 -8.55 -47.29
C ASP A 400 -4.06 -7.53 -47.88
N SER A 401 -4.58 -7.81 -49.05
CA SER A 401 -5.42 -6.90 -49.83
C SER A 401 -6.78 -6.57 -49.23
N SER A 402 -7.11 -7.12 -48.08
CA SER A 402 -8.39 -6.94 -47.37
C SER A 402 -8.28 -6.26 -45.99
N PHE A 403 -7.08 -6.13 -45.41
CA PHE A 403 -6.86 -5.45 -44.13
C PHE A 403 -5.62 -4.56 -44.20
N THR A 404 -5.80 -3.26 -44.02
CA THR A 404 -4.70 -2.31 -43.77
C THR A 404 -4.17 -2.52 -42.33
N THR A 405 -3.15 -3.35 -42.22
CA THR A 405 -2.40 -3.46 -40.96
C THR A 405 -1.45 -2.28 -40.83
N PHE A 406 -1.70 -1.45 -39.84
CA PHE A 406 -0.82 -0.33 -39.51
C PHE A 406 0.44 -0.89 -38.85
N ALA A 407 1.61 -0.69 -39.44
CA ALA A 407 2.89 -0.89 -38.78
C ALA A 407 2.94 0.03 -37.56
N VAL A 408 3.44 -0.48 -36.42
CA VAL A 408 3.72 0.38 -35.25
C VAL A 408 4.65 1.49 -35.68
N GLN A 409 4.30 2.73 -35.37
CA GLN A 409 5.08 3.91 -35.71
C GLN A 409 5.76 4.45 -34.43
N PRO A 410 7.03 4.85 -34.52
CA PRO A 410 7.73 5.45 -33.42
C PRO A 410 7.15 6.83 -33.11
N GLN A 411 6.95 7.11 -31.83
CA GLN A 411 6.27 8.30 -31.37
C GLN A 411 7.21 9.19 -30.54
N ASP A 412 6.85 10.46 -30.47
CA ASP A 412 7.50 11.47 -29.66
C ASP A 412 6.45 12.29 -28.92
N ASN A 413 6.55 12.36 -27.58
CA ASN A 413 5.58 13.00 -26.72
C ASN A 413 6.25 13.90 -25.69
N VAL A 414 5.84 15.15 -25.64
CA VAL A 414 6.24 16.12 -24.63
C VAL A 414 5.01 16.61 -23.89
N ILE A 415 5.05 16.56 -22.57
CA ILE A 415 3.98 17.06 -21.70
C ILE A 415 4.57 18.11 -20.78
N LEU A 416 3.93 19.27 -20.73
CA LEU A 416 4.21 20.35 -19.79
C LEU A 416 3.04 20.48 -18.82
N GLY A 417 3.30 20.55 -17.54
CA GLY A 417 2.24 20.65 -16.54
C GLY A 417 2.59 21.57 -15.39
N THR A 418 1.55 22.08 -14.76
CA THR A 418 1.65 22.86 -13.53
C THR A 418 0.50 22.50 -12.61
N ASP A 419 0.77 22.51 -11.31
CA ASP A 419 -0.23 22.22 -10.29
C ASP A 419 -0.02 23.13 -9.09
N PHE A 420 -1.09 23.30 -8.33
CA PHE A 420 -1.03 23.97 -7.05
C PHE A 420 -1.92 23.27 -6.01
N SER A 421 -1.56 23.43 -4.75
CA SER A 421 -2.36 23.00 -3.62
C SER A 421 -2.33 24.03 -2.51
N TRP A 422 -3.47 24.32 -1.91
CA TRP A 422 -3.62 25.30 -0.85
C TRP A 422 -4.32 24.70 0.35
N ALA A 423 -3.56 24.53 1.44
CA ALA A 423 -4.05 24.05 2.72
C ALA A 423 -4.47 25.22 3.62
N LEU A 424 -5.74 25.26 4.03
CA LEU A 424 -6.35 26.29 4.84
C LEU A 424 -6.92 25.71 6.14
N PHE A 425 -7.07 26.56 7.17
CA PHE A 425 -7.65 26.19 8.46
C PHE A 425 -6.95 24.99 9.13
N ARG A 426 -5.61 24.98 9.14
CA ARG A 426 -4.79 23.85 9.61
C ARG A 426 -5.10 22.58 8.80
N SER A 427 -5.11 22.71 7.47
CA SER A 427 -5.40 21.65 6.49
C SER A 427 -6.80 21.01 6.60
N ARG A 428 -7.74 21.64 7.31
CA ARG A 428 -9.14 21.19 7.29
C ARG A 428 -9.85 21.48 5.98
N LEU A 429 -9.32 22.38 5.18
CA LEU A 429 -9.74 22.68 3.84
C LEU A 429 -8.52 22.66 2.94
N LEU A 430 -8.53 21.76 1.96
CA LEU A 430 -7.53 21.65 0.91
C LEU A 430 -8.18 21.92 -0.43
N LEU A 431 -7.64 22.90 -1.15
CA LEU A 431 -7.99 23.24 -2.53
C LEU A 431 -6.80 22.96 -3.41
N GLY A 432 -7.01 22.47 -4.61
CA GLY A 432 -5.92 22.31 -5.56
C GLY A 432 -6.40 22.21 -7.00
N GLY A 433 -5.45 22.32 -7.89
CA GLY A 433 -5.67 22.18 -9.31
C GLY A 433 -4.39 21.80 -10.04
N GLU A 434 -4.54 21.13 -11.15
CA GLU A 434 -3.48 20.70 -12.05
C GLU A 434 -3.93 20.98 -13.49
N VAL A 435 -3.02 21.43 -14.32
CA VAL A 435 -3.23 21.61 -15.76
C VAL A 435 -1.99 21.12 -16.50
N ALA A 436 -2.19 20.39 -17.57
CA ALA A 436 -1.11 19.92 -18.43
C ALA A 436 -1.48 20.06 -19.91
N ILE A 437 -0.45 20.24 -20.75
CA ILE A 437 -0.56 20.28 -22.19
C ILE A 437 0.32 19.18 -22.77
N SER A 438 -0.21 18.39 -23.71
CA SER A 438 0.49 17.33 -24.40
C SER A 438 0.75 17.70 -25.86
N PHE A 439 1.96 17.46 -26.30
CA PHE A 439 2.40 17.52 -27.70
C PHE A 439 2.80 16.10 -28.10
N LEU A 440 2.03 15.49 -29.01
CA LEU A 440 2.27 14.14 -29.49
C LEU A 440 2.57 14.17 -30.98
N ASN A 441 3.72 13.64 -31.37
CA ASN A 441 4.02 13.26 -32.73
C ASN A 441 3.83 11.77 -32.90
N ARG A 442 2.93 11.36 -33.79
CA ARG A 442 2.52 9.96 -33.98
C ARG A 442 3.44 9.17 -34.89
N ASN A 443 4.32 9.87 -35.61
CA ASN A 443 5.28 9.22 -36.51
C ASN A 443 6.54 10.08 -36.69
N ILE A 444 7.65 9.61 -36.16
CA ILE A 444 8.93 10.32 -36.20
C ILE A 444 9.97 9.61 -37.10
N TYR A 445 9.54 8.76 -38.05
CA TYR A 445 10.45 8.05 -38.93
C TYR A 445 11.29 8.98 -39.80
N ASP A 446 10.69 10.05 -40.30
CA ASP A 446 11.32 10.98 -41.24
C ASP A 446 12.08 12.13 -40.53
N GLY A 447 12.05 12.15 -39.18
CA GLY A 447 12.66 13.21 -38.38
C GLY A 447 11.85 14.53 -38.42
N ALA A 448 12.51 15.63 -38.02
CA ALA A 448 11.92 16.97 -38.04
C ALA A 448 11.98 17.59 -39.44
N MET A 449 10.97 18.37 -39.80
CA MET A 449 10.93 19.17 -41.03
C MET A 449 11.56 20.53 -40.76
N SER A 450 12.29 21.04 -41.75
CA SER A 450 12.77 22.43 -41.77
C SER A 450 11.63 23.45 -41.97
N ILE A 451 11.88 24.71 -41.64
CA ILE A 451 10.89 25.78 -41.88
C ILE A 451 10.45 25.78 -43.35
N GLU A 452 11.39 25.67 -44.29
CA GLU A 452 11.12 25.68 -45.74
C GLU A 452 10.19 24.52 -46.14
N GLU A 453 10.43 23.30 -45.62
CA GLU A 453 9.59 22.14 -45.89
C GLU A 453 8.18 22.27 -45.29
N ILE A 454 8.05 22.91 -44.13
CA ILE A 454 6.75 23.17 -43.51
C ILE A 454 5.97 24.23 -44.30
N GLU A 455 6.65 25.32 -44.70
CA GLU A 455 6.04 26.38 -45.51
C GLU A 455 5.54 25.83 -46.85
N ASP A 456 6.36 25.03 -47.54
CA ASP A 456 6.00 24.39 -48.80
C ASP A 456 4.83 23.39 -48.64
N SER A 457 4.81 22.66 -47.57
CA SER A 457 3.77 21.61 -47.32
C SER A 457 2.40 22.18 -46.95
N LEU A 458 2.36 23.34 -46.26
CA LEU A 458 1.14 23.95 -45.75
C LEU A 458 0.71 25.22 -46.50
N ASP A 459 1.48 25.67 -47.45
CA ASP A 459 1.30 26.94 -48.22
C ASP A 459 1.14 28.15 -47.25
N ILE A 460 2.00 28.22 -46.23
CA ILE A 460 2.01 29.27 -45.21
C ILE A 460 3.39 29.89 -45.11
N HIS A 461 3.48 31.10 -44.60
CA HIS A 461 4.75 31.73 -44.25
C HIS A 461 4.91 31.77 -42.71
N LEU A 462 6.02 31.23 -42.22
CA LEU A 462 6.32 31.11 -40.79
C LEU A 462 7.52 31.99 -40.43
N ASP A 463 7.31 32.99 -39.60
CA ASP A 463 8.38 33.79 -38.99
C ASP A 463 8.69 33.23 -37.58
N LEU A 464 9.36 32.07 -37.55
CA LEU A 464 9.80 31.46 -36.30
C LEU A 464 11.23 31.90 -35.93
N PRO A 465 11.54 32.14 -34.65
CA PRO A 465 12.89 32.56 -34.23
C PRO A 465 13.91 31.39 -34.18
N PHE A 466 13.55 30.19 -34.58
CA PHE A 466 14.35 28.97 -34.61
C PHE A 466 13.84 28.03 -35.69
N ASP A 467 14.73 27.21 -36.25
CA ASP A 467 14.34 26.12 -37.14
C ASP A 467 13.82 24.92 -36.29
N PRO A 468 12.68 24.30 -36.64
CA PRO A 468 12.21 23.09 -35.98
C PRO A 468 13.22 21.95 -35.92
N VAL A 469 14.10 21.82 -36.90
CA VAL A 469 15.19 20.83 -36.91
C VAL A 469 16.15 21.02 -35.72
N ASP A 470 16.37 22.25 -35.26
CA ASP A 470 17.21 22.54 -34.09
C ASP A 470 16.59 22.05 -32.80
N LEU A 471 15.28 21.76 -32.79
CA LEU A 471 14.52 21.24 -31.64
C LEU A 471 14.26 19.73 -31.70
N GLU A 472 14.76 19.00 -32.68
CA GLU A 472 14.48 17.58 -32.92
C GLU A 472 14.79 16.72 -31.70
N ASP A 473 15.81 17.04 -30.93
CA ASP A 473 16.12 16.33 -29.67
C ASP A 473 15.06 16.53 -28.61
N PHE A 474 14.39 17.69 -28.60
CA PHE A 474 13.34 18.01 -27.62
C PHE A 474 11.96 17.60 -28.13
N LEU A 475 11.59 17.87 -29.35
CA LEU A 475 10.32 17.49 -29.98
C LEU A 475 10.51 17.42 -31.48
N VAL A 476 10.21 16.27 -32.07
CA VAL A 476 10.19 16.12 -33.53
C VAL A 476 8.96 16.83 -34.09
N ILE A 477 9.16 17.86 -34.89
CA ILE A 477 8.10 18.63 -35.53
C ILE A 477 8.06 18.26 -37.01
N ASN A 478 7.01 17.59 -37.42
CA ASN A 478 6.71 17.21 -38.79
C ASN A 478 5.19 17.14 -39.01
N GLN A 479 4.75 16.71 -40.16
CA GLN A 479 3.34 16.61 -40.57
C GLN A 479 2.48 15.70 -39.67
N TYR A 480 3.08 14.86 -38.82
CA TYR A 480 2.39 13.93 -37.89
C TYR A 480 2.30 14.45 -36.45
N LEU A 481 2.84 15.65 -36.20
CA LEU A 481 2.64 16.33 -34.94
C LEU A 481 1.17 16.75 -34.81
N GLU A 482 0.50 16.30 -33.76
CA GLU A 482 -0.84 16.75 -33.50
C GLU A 482 -0.90 18.27 -33.29
N PRO A 483 -1.70 18.99 -34.13
CA PRO A 483 -1.74 20.45 -34.06
C PRO A 483 -2.35 20.90 -32.74
N PHE A 484 -1.84 21.99 -32.19
CA PHE A 484 -2.48 22.68 -31.07
C PHE A 484 -3.72 23.42 -31.62
N THR A 485 -4.90 22.77 -31.44
CA THR A 485 -6.15 23.29 -31.99
C THR A 485 -6.88 24.16 -30.96
N PRO A 486 -7.62 25.19 -31.43
CA PRO A 486 -8.59 25.87 -30.59
C PRO A 486 -9.62 24.87 -30.06
N GLY A 487 -10.00 24.95 -28.77
CA GLY A 487 -10.92 24.00 -28.14
C GLY A 487 -10.27 23.14 -27.08
N LEU A 488 -8.98 23.36 -26.79
CA LEU A 488 -8.28 22.76 -25.66
C LEU A 488 -8.14 21.23 -25.73
N LYS A 489 -8.15 20.64 -26.95
CA LYS A 489 -8.07 19.20 -27.16
C LYS A 489 -6.80 18.56 -26.61
N ASN A 490 -5.68 19.28 -26.59
CA ASN A 490 -4.39 18.84 -26.09
C ASN A 490 -4.20 19.12 -24.60
N ILE A 491 -5.23 19.60 -23.89
CA ILE A 491 -5.15 19.99 -22.49
C ILE A 491 -5.87 18.99 -21.60
N ALA A 492 -5.26 18.66 -20.49
CA ALA A 492 -5.91 17.99 -19.39
C ALA A 492 -5.87 18.86 -18.14
N TYR A 493 -6.93 18.85 -17.37
CA TYR A 493 -7.00 19.59 -16.11
C TYR A 493 -7.78 18.85 -15.04
N LYS A 494 -7.42 19.13 -13.79
CA LYS A 494 -8.04 18.53 -12.61
C LYS A 494 -8.12 19.56 -11.50
N THR A 495 -9.21 19.53 -10.76
CA THR A 495 -9.40 20.33 -9.56
C THR A 495 -9.90 19.44 -8.44
N TRP A 496 -9.54 19.77 -7.21
CA TRP A 496 -10.03 19.04 -6.04
C TRP A 496 -10.29 19.96 -4.86
N LEU A 497 -11.30 19.58 -4.09
CA LEU A 497 -11.69 20.18 -2.83
C LEU A 497 -11.80 19.08 -1.80
N ARG A 498 -11.04 19.15 -0.70
CA ARG A 498 -11.17 18.25 0.45
C ARG A 498 -11.47 19.07 1.68
N THR A 499 -12.46 18.64 2.45
CA THR A 499 -12.82 19.31 3.70
C THR A 499 -13.02 18.33 4.83
N TYR A 500 -12.64 18.73 6.02
CA TYR A 500 -12.91 18.01 7.25
C TYR A 500 -13.45 18.95 8.33
N PHE A 501 -14.80 19.00 8.43
CA PHE A 501 -15.49 19.80 9.44
C PHE A 501 -16.62 18.97 10.09
N TRP A 502 -16.87 19.16 11.36
CA TRP A 502 -18.01 18.54 12.09
C TRP A 502 -18.12 17.02 11.93
N ARG A 503 -16.99 16.29 11.90
CA ARG A 503 -16.91 14.84 11.66
C ARG A 503 -17.41 14.43 10.28
N ASN A 504 -17.41 15.34 9.35
CA ASN A 504 -17.70 15.12 7.95
C ASN A 504 -16.43 15.27 7.13
N PHE A 505 -16.12 14.28 6.31
CA PHE A 505 -15.04 14.32 5.33
C PHE A 505 -15.68 14.36 3.94
N LEU A 506 -15.59 15.50 3.29
CA LEU A 506 -16.07 15.69 1.92
C LEU A 506 -14.85 15.83 0.99
N ASN A 507 -14.84 15.05 -0.09
CA ASN A 507 -13.90 15.16 -1.19
C ASN A 507 -14.67 15.33 -2.51
N VAL A 508 -14.39 16.42 -3.20
CA VAL A 508 -14.93 16.70 -4.54
C VAL A 508 -13.77 16.84 -5.48
N ASN A 509 -13.80 16.12 -6.58
CA ASN A 509 -12.80 16.21 -7.64
C ASN A 509 -13.48 16.29 -9.00
N TYR A 510 -12.92 17.11 -9.85
CA TYR A 510 -13.29 17.20 -11.25
C TYR A 510 -12.04 17.10 -12.10
N SER A 511 -12.07 16.27 -13.13
CA SER A 511 -10.97 16.15 -14.09
C SER A 511 -11.53 16.07 -15.51
N ALA A 512 -10.86 16.68 -16.46
CA ALA A 512 -11.15 16.52 -17.87
C ALA A 512 -9.85 16.34 -18.65
N VAL A 513 -9.88 15.41 -19.59
CA VAL A 513 -8.75 15.08 -20.46
C VAL A 513 -9.24 15.28 -21.90
N GLY A 514 -8.62 16.20 -22.62
CA GLY A 514 -9.00 16.53 -23.99
C GLY A 514 -8.83 15.35 -24.96
N SER A 515 -9.48 15.39 -26.10
CA SER A 515 -9.50 14.29 -27.10
C SER A 515 -8.12 14.02 -27.72
N SER A 516 -7.29 15.04 -27.84
CA SER A 516 -5.90 14.94 -28.34
C SER A 516 -4.86 14.97 -27.22
N PHE A 517 -5.25 14.92 -25.95
CA PHE A 517 -4.30 14.78 -24.86
C PHE A 517 -3.88 13.31 -24.73
N ASN A 518 -2.63 13.01 -25.03
CA ASN A 518 -2.07 11.68 -24.88
C ASN A 518 -0.80 11.74 -24.04
N SER A 519 -0.62 10.76 -23.17
CA SER A 519 0.56 10.60 -22.33
C SER A 519 1.12 9.20 -22.46
N LEU A 520 2.30 9.07 -23.08
CA LEU A 520 3.02 7.80 -23.17
C LEU A 520 3.60 7.34 -21.81
N SER A 521 3.53 8.20 -20.80
CA SER A 521 4.01 7.94 -19.42
C SER A 521 2.91 7.87 -18.37
N SER A 522 1.64 7.88 -18.77
CA SER A 522 0.48 7.75 -17.89
C SER A 522 -0.61 6.93 -18.58
N ASN A 523 -0.35 5.64 -18.78
CA ASN A 523 -1.16 4.74 -19.62
C ASN A 523 -2.60 4.50 -19.10
N TYR A 524 -2.92 4.95 -17.90
CA TYR A 524 -4.26 4.84 -17.30
C TYR A 524 -5.16 6.04 -17.65
N LEU A 525 -4.62 7.08 -18.25
CA LEU A 525 -5.40 8.25 -18.65
C LEU A 525 -6.22 7.93 -19.90
N GLN A 526 -7.52 8.09 -19.77
CA GLN A 526 -8.44 8.01 -20.91
C GLN A 526 -8.65 9.41 -21.46
N SER A 527 -8.26 9.63 -22.72
CA SER A 527 -8.51 10.88 -23.44
C SER A 527 -10.00 11.05 -23.73
N ASP A 528 -10.42 12.28 -24.02
CA ASP A 528 -11.79 12.66 -24.35
C ASP A 528 -12.80 12.30 -23.25
N THR A 529 -12.41 12.53 -21.99
CA THR A 529 -13.23 12.12 -20.85
C THR A 529 -13.24 13.18 -19.75
N ALA A 530 -14.41 13.49 -19.22
CA ALA A 530 -14.60 14.27 -18.00
C ALA A 530 -15.14 13.41 -16.87
N VAL A 531 -14.64 13.61 -15.66
CA VAL A 531 -15.04 12.88 -14.46
C VAL A 531 -15.31 13.88 -13.34
N LEU A 532 -16.50 13.84 -12.76
CA LEU A 532 -16.85 14.52 -11.50
C LEU A 532 -17.09 13.48 -10.41
N GLY A 533 -16.22 13.46 -9.40
CA GLY A 533 -16.35 12.60 -8.23
C GLY A 533 -16.69 13.40 -6.98
N ILE A 534 -17.68 12.93 -6.20
CA ILE A 534 -18.05 13.48 -4.91
C ILE A 534 -18.11 12.33 -3.91
N ASN A 535 -17.26 12.40 -2.89
CA ASN A 535 -17.24 11.40 -1.83
C ASN A 535 -17.46 12.12 -0.49
N ASP A 536 -18.45 11.68 0.27
CA ASP A 536 -18.79 12.25 1.57
C ASP A 536 -18.90 11.15 2.62
N ASN A 537 -18.17 11.30 3.71
CA ASN A 537 -18.21 10.40 4.86
C ASN A 537 -18.64 11.19 6.08
N ILE A 538 -19.85 10.90 6.57
CA ILE A 538 -20.46 11.59 7.69
C ILE A 538 -20.55 10.65 8.89
N ASN A 539 -19.87 10.99 9.97
CA ASN A 539 -20.02 10.31 11.23
C ASN A 539 -21.13 10.99 12.05
N VAL A 540 -22.38 10.66 11.74
CA VAL A 540 -23.59 11.33 12.28
C VAL A 540 -23.67 11.19 13.80
N ILE A 541 -23.48 9.97 14.29
CA ILE A 541 -23.40 9.69 15.72
C ILE A 541 -22.05 9.02 15.96
N LYS A 542 -21.21 9.64 16.78
CA LYS A 542 -19.85 9.15 17.03
C LYS A 542 -19.87 7.65 17.32
N ASN A 543 -19.13 6.88 16.51
CA ASN A 543 -18.97 5.43 16.61
C ASN A 543 -20.26 4.59 16.50
N LYS A 544 -21.42 5.19 16.20
CA LYS A 544 -22.69 4.46 16.08
C LYS A 544 -23.33 4.54 14.71
N LEU A 545 -23.38 5.73 14.12
CA LEU A 545 -24.03 5.93 12.82
C LEU A 545 -23.07 6.62 11.86
N ASN A 546 -22.67 5.88 10.83
CA ASN A 546 -21.85 6.37 9.73
C ASN A 546 -22.65 6.32 8.42
N LEU A 547 -22.55 7.39 7.65
CA LEU A 547 -23.12 7.50 6.31
C LEU A 547 -21.98 7.77 5.33
N ASN A 548 -21.84 6.92 4.31
CA ASN A 548 -20.95 7.14 3.18
C ASN A 548 -21.78 7.40 1.93
N LEU A 549 -21.45 8.46 1.22
CA LEU A 549 -22.03 8.81 -0.07
C LEU A 549 -20.90 8.96 -1.08
N SER A 550 -21.05 8.29 -2.25
CA SER A 550 -20.13 8.45 -3.37
C SER A 550 -20.93 8.63 -4.65
N LEU A 551 -20.69 9.73 -5.33
CA LEU A 551 -21.29 10.06 -6.61
C LEU A 551 -20.15 10.20 -7.62
N ASN A 552 -20.29 9.56 -8.78
CA ASN A 552 -19.31 9.64 -9.85
C ASN A 552 -20.05 9.84 -11.19
N PHE A 553 -19.70 10.89 -11.91
CA PHE A 553 -20.24 11.22 -13.21
C PHE A 553 -19.11 11.23 -14.21
N ILE A 554 -19.23 10.42 -15.25
CA ILE A 554 -18.25 10.31 -16.34
C ILE A 554 -18.96 10.67 -17.64
N SER A 555 -18.34 11.48 -18.46
CA SER A 555 -18.81 11.81 -19.79
C SER A 555 -17.64 11.77 -20.75
N ASP A 556 -17.82 11.20 -21.91
CA ASP A 556 -16.87 11.29 -23.03
C ASP A 556 -17.36 12.29 -24.11
N ASN A 557 -16.67 12.32 -25.26
CA ASN A 557 -17.01 13.16 -26.42
C ASN A 557 -17.09 14.66 -26.07
N LEU A 558 -16.05 15.16 -25.37
CA LEU A 558 -16.02 16.52 -24.84
C LEU A 558 -16.09 17.63 -25.89
N ASN A 559 -15.77 17.32 -27.13
CA ASN A 559 -15.72 18.26 -28.25
C ASN A 559 -16.75 17.96 -29.35
N ASP A 560 -17.71 17.07 -29.09
CA ASP A 560 -18.74 16.62 -30.04
C ASP A 560 -18.14 16.11 -31.37
N GLU A 561 -17.02 15.36 -31.28
CA GLU A 561 -16.33 14.81 -32.45
C GLU A 561 -16.71 13.36 -32.76
N LYS A 562 -17.33 12.68 -31.82
CA LYS A 562 -17.89 11.34 -31.99
C LYS A 562 -19.37 11.40 -32.27
N ASP A 563 -19.84 10.45 -33.06
CA ASP A 563 -21.30 10.33 -33.36
C ASP A 563 -22.10 9.99 -32.10
N VAL A 564 -21.49 9.32 -31.12
CA VAL A 564 -22.12 8.88 -29.87
C VAL A 564 -21.40 9.49 -28.68
N THR A 565 -22.18 10.02 -27.75
CA THR A 565 -21.71 10.51 -26.44
C THR A 565 -22.16 9.54 -25.35
N THR A 566 -21.21 9.04 -24.56
CA THR A 566 -21.49 8.17 -23.44
C THR A 566 -21.47 8.94 -22.13
N LYS A 567 -22.50 8.81 -21.32
CA LYS A 567 -22.59 9.39 -19.98
C LYS A 567 -22.85 8.29 -18.96
N THR A 568 -21.97 8.18 -17.96
CA THR A 568 -22.14 7.24 -16.88
C THR A 568 -22.34 7.99 -15.56
N ALA A 569 -23.39 7.64 -14.82
CA ALA A 569 -23.64 8.14 -13.49
C ALA A 569 -23.64 6.97 -12.49
N SER A 570 -22.81 7.08 -11.45
CA SER A 570 -22.71 6.08 -10.39
C SER A 570 -23.07 6.72 -9.05
N TYR A 571 -24.02 6.11 -8.35
CA TYR A 571 -24.51 6.51 -7.04
C TYR A 571 -24.25 5.39 -6.06
N ASN A 572 -23.48 5.64 -5.00
CA ASN A 572 -23.23 4.67 -3.96
C ASN A 572 -23.53 5.30 -2.60
N THR A 573 -24.39 4.66 -1.83
CA THR A 573 -24.75 5.09 -0.49
C THR A 573 -24.66 3.92 0.47
N GLN A 574 -23.97 4.10 1.58
CA GLN A 574 -23.89 3.10 2.63
C GLN A 574 -24.20 3.72 3.98
N VAL A 575 -25.09 3.10 4.72
CA VAL A 575 -25.41 3.43 6.10
C VAL A 575 -24.96 2.27 6.98
N THR A 576 -24.15 2.56 7.97
CA THR A 576 -23.74 1.58 8.98
C THR A 576 -24.20 2.08 10.34
N TYR A 577 -24.98 1.26 11.04
CA TYR A 577 -25.47 1.56 12.38
C TYR A 577 -25.07 0.46 13.36
N ARG A 578 -24.39 0.84 14.44
CA ARG A 578 -24.03 -0.02 15.55
C ARG A 578 -25.00 0.21 16.68
N PHE A 579 -25.88 -0.75 16.90
CA PHE A 579 -26.89 -0.68 17.95
C PHE A 579 -26.24 -0.75 19.34
N ASN A 580 -25.37 -1.75 19.52
CA ASN A 580 -24.55 -1.97 20.70
C ASN A 580 -23.18 -2.56 20.25
N PRO A 581 -22.24 -2.85 21.17
CA PRO A 581 -20.96 -3.47 20.83
C PRO A 581 -21.05 -4.76 20.02
N GLU A 582 -22.13 -5.50 20.16
CA GLU A 582 -22.27 -6.85 19.64
C GLU A 582 -23.08 -6.90 18.32
N VAL A 583 -23.89 -5.87 18.03
CA VAL A 583 -24.82 -5.87 16.90
C VAL A 583 -24.56 -4.69 15.98
N ASP A 584 -24.30 -4.98 14.72
CA ASP A 584 -24.20 -3.98 13.64
C ASP A 584 -25.18 -4.27 12.52
N PHE A 585 -25.67 -3.18 11.90
CA PHE A 585 -26.52 -3.20 10.71
C PHE A 585 -25.87 -2.36 9.62
N ARG A 586 -25.93 -2.86 8.40
CA ARG A 586 -25.42 -2.18 7.21
C ARG A 586 -26.49 -2.24 6.12
N VAL A 587 -26.74 -1.10 5.51
CA VAL A 587 -27.56 -1.00 4.30
C VAL A 587 -26.74 -0.25 3.28
N ALA A 588 -26.61 -0.80 2.08
CA ALA A 588 -25.97 -0.11 0.98
C ALA A 588 -26.83 -0.18 -0.27
N PHE A 589 -26.78 0.90 -1.02
CA PHE A 589 -27.41 1.05 -2.32
C PHE A 589 -26.36 1.55 -3.30
N SER A 590 -26.27 0.89 -4.46
CA SER A 590 -25.44 1.32 -5.57
C SER A 590 -26.26 1.28 -6.83
N GLN A 591 -26.15 2.32 -7.64
CA GLN A 591 -26.77 2.40 -8.97
C GLN A 591 -25.76 2.95 -9.95
N ASN A 592 -25.67 2.30 -11.12
CA ASN A 592 -24.92 2.79 -12.25
C ASN A 592 -25.86 2.89 -13.44
N THR A 593 -25.84 4.03 -14.10
CA THR A 593 -26.55 4.24 -15.36
C THR A 593 -25.56 4.68 -16.40
N THR A 594 -25.61 4.06 -17.57
CA THR A 594 -24.85 4.49 -18.75
C THR A 594 -25.83 4.78 -19.86
N ASP A 595 -25.83 6.01 -20.32
CA ASP A 595 -26.65 6.55 -21.40
C ASP A 595 -25.73 6.77 -22.60
N ASN A 596 -26.03 6.11 -23.69
CA ASN A 596 -25.42 6.33 -24.98
C ASN A 596 -26.40 7.11 -25.87
N SER A 597 -25.99 8.27 -26.40
CA SER A 597 -26.83 9.05 -27.32
C SER A 597 -27.19 8.33 -28.62
N GLY A 598 -26.82 7.06 -28.76
CA GLY A 598 -27.09 6.16 -29.89
C GLY A 598 -28.09 5.06 -29.60
N ASP A 599 -28.93 5.21 -28.58
CA ASP A 599 -30.07 4.33 -28.20
C ASP A 599 -29.75 3.09 -27.34
N ASP A 600 -28.52 2.87 -26.91
CA ASP A 600 -28.19 1.76 -26.00
C ASP A 600 -28.05 2.28 -24.56
N ASP A 601 -28.95 1.89 -23.67
CA ASP A 601 -28.92 2.24 -22.26
C ASP A 601 -28.63 1.05 -21.36
N LEU A 602 -27.77 1.28 -20.37
CA LEU A 602 -27.46 0.31 -19.34
C LEU A 602 -27.83 0.87 -17.96
N GLU A 603 -28.67 0.17 -17.25
CA GLU A 603 -28.92 0.43 -15.85
C GLU A 603 -28.56 -0.78 -14.99
N SER A 604 -27.77 -0.56 -13.94
CA SER A 604 -27.50 -1.56 -12.94
C SER A 604 -27.74 -1.03 -11.54
N SER A 605 -28.38 -1.81 -10.69
CA SER A 605 -28.60 -1.46 -9.30
C SER A 605 -28.26 -2.60 -8.35
N ILE A 606 -27.75 -2.26 -7.18
CA ILE A 606 -27.42 -3.20 -6.11
C ILE A 606 -28.00 -2.65 -4.81
N ILE A 607 -28.82 -3.46 -4.15
CA ILE A 607 -29.27 -3.20 -2.79
C ILE A 607 -28.65 -4.28 -1.90
N SER A 608 -27.97 -3.89 -0.82
CA SER A 608 -27.46 -4.85 0.15
C SER A 608 -27.88 -4.50 1.56
N VAL A 609 -28.25 -5.53 2.32
CA VAL A 609 -28.59 -5.42 3.73
C VAL A 609 -27.77 -6.48 4.49
N GLY A 610 -27.03 -6.02 5.47
CA GLY A 610 -26.20 -6.90 6.28
C GLY A 610 -26.39 -6.65 7.77
N THR A 611 -26.22 -7.68 8.57
CA THR A 611 -26.16 -7.61 10.02
C THR A 611 -25.11 -8.55 10.56
N GLY A 612 -24.50 -8.16 11.66
CA GLY A 612 -23.54 -8.95 12.39
C GLY A 612 -23.92 -9.04 13.86
N TYR A 613 -23.66 -10.18 14.47
CA TYR A 613 -23.86 -10.42 15.89
C TYR A 613 -22.68 -11.17 16.49
N ASP A 614 -22.01 -10.57 17.49
CA ASP A 614 -20.90 -11.16 18.23
C ASP A 614 -21.43 -11.85 19.49
N TRP A 615 -21.41 -13.19 19.51
CA TRP A 615 -21.84 -13.98 20.63
C TRP A 615 -20.65 -14.36 21.51
N LYS A 616 -20.57 -13.71 22.69
CA LYS A 616 -19.48 -13.87 23.65
C LYS A 616 -19.81 -14.81 24.84
N GLU A 617 -21.04 -15.32 24.90
CA GLU A 617 -21.51 -16.07 26.07
C GLU A 617 -21.11 -17.56 26.12
N TRP A 618 -20.55 -18.07 25.04
CA TRP A 618 -20.01 -19.43 25.06
C TRP A 618 -18.67 -19.44 25.78
N LYS A 619 -18.58 -20.16 26.88
CA LYS A 619 -17.35 -20.25 27.69
C LYS A 619 -16.12 -20.76 26.93
N THR A 620 -16.31 -21.43 25.80
CA THR A 620 -15.26 -22.10 25.03
C THR A 620 -15.05 -21.51 23.64
N ALA A 621 -15.90 -20.60 23.18
CA ALA A 621 -15.76 -19.98 21.85
C ALA A 621 -16.43 -18.60 21.78
N GLU A 622 -15.74 -17.67 21.13
CA GLU A 622 -16.33 -16.42 20.66
C GLU A 622 -16.76 -16.59 19.21
N THR A 623 -18.03 -16.37 18.91
CA THR A 623 -18.59 -16.61 17.57
C THR A 623 -19.25 -15.35 17.04
N ARG A 624 -18.80 -14.91 15.86
CA ARG A 624 -19.48 -13.88 15.07
C ARG A 624 -20.37 -14.54 14.04
N PHE A 625 -21.66 -14.27 14.12
CA PHE A 625 -22.63 -14.60 13.08
C PHE A 625 -22.80 -13.38 12.16
N SER A 626 -22.91 -13.61 10.86
CA SER A 626 -23.29 -12.57 9.92
C SER A 626 -24.28 -13.07 8.89
N PHE A 627 -25.18 -12.18 8.52
CA PHE A 627 -26.12 -12.37 7.43
C PHE A 627 -25.99 -11.20 6.48
N ASN A 628 -25.90 -11.47 5.18
CA ASN A 628 -25.94 -10.46 4.13
C ASN A 628 -26.91 -10.92 3.06
N PHE A 629 -27.79 -10.01 2.69
CA PHE A 629 -28.65 -10.10 1.51
C PHE A 629 -28.19 -9.07 0.49
N MET A 630 -28.11 -9.45 -0.76
CA MET A 630 -27.80 -8.57 -1.86
C MET A 630 -28.71 -8.89 -3.04
N ASN A 631 -29.41 -7.91 -3.51
CA ASN A 631 -30.17 -7.93 -4.77
C ASN A 631 -29.38 -7.10 -5.79
N TYR A 632 -29.12 -7.70 -6.90
CA TYR A 632 -28.48 -7.10 -8.06
C TYR A 632 -29.46 -7.14 -9.22
N ASN A 633 -29.65 -6.02 -9.89
CA ASN A 633 -30.54 -5.89 -11.03
C ASN A 633 -29.80 -5.14 -12.15
N ASN A 634 -29.80 -5.73 -13.34
CA ASN A 634 -29.26 -5.14 -14.55
C ASN A 634 -30.35 -5.13 -15.62
N ASN A 635 -30.48 -4.02 -16.29
CA ASN A 635 -31.33 -3.84 -17.45
C ASN A 635 -30.47 -3.25 -18.58
N PHE A 636 -30.46 -3.93 -19.71
CA PHE A 636 -29.80 -3.52 -20.95
C PHE A 636 -30.87 -3.32 -22.02
N ASP A 637 -31.09 -2.10 -22.40
CA ASP A 637 -31.91 -1.73 -23.55
C ASP A 637 -30.98 -1.53 -24.75
N LEU A 638 -31.05 -2.45 -25.72
CA LEU A 638 -30.13 -2.51 -26.85
C LEU A 638 -30.91 -2.38 -28.17
N THR A 639 -30.57 -1.40 -28.97
CA THR A 639 -31.30 -1.03 -30.21
C THR A 639 -31.31 -2.13 -31.28
N ASP A 640 -30.22 -2.92 -31.37
CA ASP A 640 -30.03 -3.93 -32.44
C ASP A 640 -30.03 -5.38 -31.93
N SER A 641 -30.32 -5.62 -30.65
CA SER A 641 -30.32 -6.96 -30.05
C SER A 641 -31.47 -7.14 -29.06
N THR A 642 -31.70 -8.38 -28.62
CA THR A 642 -32.70 -8.66 -27.58
C THR A 642 -32.30 -8.02 -26.27
N ASP A 643 -33.23 -7.24 -25.67
CA ASP A 643 -33.08 -6.70 -24.31
C ASP A 643 -32.61 -7.78 -23.33
N TYR A 644 -31.74 -7.37 -22.41
CA TYR A 644 -31.12 -8.28 -21.48
C TYR A 644 -31.42 -7.88 -20.05
N ASP A 645 -32.38 -8.60 -19.48
CA ASP A 645 -32.72 -8.46 -18.07
C ASP A 645 -32.01 -9.49 -17.20
N TYR A 646 -31.31 -9.01 -16.19
CA TYR A 646 -30.59 -9.87 -15.26
C TYR A 646 -30.87 -9.47 -13.84
N THR A 647 -31.48 -10.36 -13.06
CA THR A 647 -31.69 -10.17 -11.62
C THR A 647 -31.02 -11.27 -10.83
N LYS A 648 -30.28 -10.89 -9.78
CA LYS A 648 -29.62 -11.82 -8.89
C LYS A 648 -29.90 -11.50 -7.43
N ASN A 649 -30.45 -12.49 -6.74
CA ASN A 649 -30.64 -12.45 -5.30
C ASN A 649 -29.57 -13.31 -4.63
N ASN A 650 -28.80 -12.74 -3.73
CA ASN A 650 -27.72 -13.45 -3.04
C ASN A 650 -27.90 -13.36 -1.52
N PHE A 651 -27.93 -14.52 -0.86
CA PHE A 651 -28.06 -14.64 0.59
C PHE A 651 -26.80 -15.33 1.11
N VAL A 652 -26.11 -14.67 2.03
CA VAL A 652 -24.89 -15.20 2.65
C VAL A 652 -25.07 -15.25 4.16
N PHE A 653 -24.94 -16.44 4.70
CA PHE A 653 -24.88 -16.69 6.14
C PHE A 653 -23.46 -17.11 6.48
N SER A 654 -22.85 -16.55 7.51
CA SER A 654 -21.56 -17.00 7.97
C SER A 654 -21.46 -17.02 9.49
N ALA A 655 -20.66 -17.95 10.00
CA ALA A 655 -20.28 -18.06 11.40
C ALA A 655 -18.76 -18.24 11.48
N ARG A 656 -18.09 -17.36 12.21
CA ARG A 656 -16.67 -17.45 12.51
C ARG A 656 -16.50 -17.62 14.01
N SER A 657 -15.78 -18.66 14.42
CA SER A 657 -15.58 -18.98 15.83
C SER A 657 -14.10 -19.08 16.16
N ASN A 658 -13.70 -18.40 17.22
CA ASN A 658 -12.40 -18.54 17.86
C ASN A 658 -12.58 -19.28 19.18
N PHE A 659 -11.91 -20.43 19.34
CA PHE A 659 -12.02 -21.26 20.53
C PHE A 659 -10.97 -20.85 21.57
N SER A 660 -11.39 -20.61 22.81
CA SER A 660 -10.48 -20.18 23.88
C SER A 660 -9.66 -21.34 24.49
N GLU A 661 -10.21 -22.55 24.49
CA GLU A 661 -9.55 -23.75 25.06
C GLU A 661 -8.77 -24.55 24.01
N LEU A 662 -9.09 -24.38 22.75
CA LEU A 662 -8.42 -25.01 21.62
C LEU A 662 -7.81 -23.91 20.73
N PRO A 663 -6.57 -24.04 20.31
CA PRO A 663 -5.95 -23.07 19.40
C PRO A 663 -6.53 -23.22 17.98
N LEU A 664 -7.84 -23.14 17.85
CA LEU A 664 -8.61 -23.42 16.64
C LEU A 664 -9.50 -22.23 16.29
N GLU A 665 -9.37 -21.76 15.05
CA GLU A 665 -10.30 -20.84 14.40
C GLU A 665 -11.08 -21.59 13.33
N THR A 666 -12.39 -21.40 13.29
CA THR A 666 -13.25 -22.00 12.25
C THR A 666 -14.10 -20.94 11.57
N MET A 667 -14.41 -21.18 10.30
CA MET A 667 -15.36 -20.40 9.52
C MET A 667 -16.27 -21.33 8.74
N LEU A 668 -17.56 -21.10 8.89
CA LEU A 668 -18.62 -21.72 8.09
C LEU A 668 -19.32 -20.61 7.31
N SER A 669 -19.49 -20.75 6.01
CA SER A 669 -20.31 -19.85 5.22
C SER A 669 -21.17 -20.61 4.24
N TYR A 670 -22.44 -20.24 4.20
CA TYR A 670 -23.38 -20.76 3.21
C TYR A 670 -23.91 -19.61 2.37
N THR A 671 -23.80 -19.79 1.05
CA THR A 671 -24.30 -18.85 0.06
C THR A 671 -25.39 -19.53 -0.76
N PHE A 672 -26.56 -18.89 -0.83
CA PHE A 672 -27.60 -19.21 -1.77
C PHE A 672 -27.80 -18.02 -2.70
N SER A 673 -27.80 -18.25 -3.98
CA SER A 673 -28.05 -17.23 -5.00
C SER A 673 -29.07 -17.73 -6.01
N GLN A 674 -30.03 -16.91 -6.32
CA GLN A 674 -30.94 -17.10 -7.43
C GLN A 674 -30.64 -16.04 -8.48
N GLU A 675 -30.51 -16.46 -9.72
CA GLU A 675 -30.21 -15.64 -10.87
C GLU A 675 -31.26 -15.89 -11.93
N ASP A 676 -31.92 -14.81 -12.33
CA ASP A 676 -32.93 -14.83 -13.38
C ASP A 676 -32.41 -13.99 -14.55
N LYS A 677 -32.30 -14.59 -15.72
CA LYS A 677 -31.78 -13.99 -16.94
C LYS A 677 -32.70 -14.31 -18.10
N ASN A 678 -33.38 -13.30 -18.66
CA ASN A 678 -34.26 -13.44 -19.83
C ASN A 678 -35.15 -14.70 -19.72
N ASP A 679 -35.92 -14.84 -18.65
CA ASP A 679 -36.81 -15.97 -18.34
C ASP A 679 -36.08 -17.31 -18.00
N ILE A 680 -34.76 -17.34 -17.98
CA ILE A 680 -33.97 -18.49 -17.54
C ILE A 680 -33.59 -18.30 -16.08
N SER A 681 -34.06 -19.20 -15.22
CA SER A 681 -33.74 -19.16 -13.79
C SER A 681 -32.63 -20.15 -13.43
N GLN A 682 -31.59 -19.66 -12.78
CA GLN A 682 -30.47 -20.48 -12.29
C GLN A 682 -30.29 -20.31 -10.79
N ASN A 683 -29.96 -21.38 -10.12
CA ASN A 683 -29.68 -21.37 -8.69
C ASN A 683 -28.22 -21.75 -8.43
N TYR A 684 -27.61 -21.04 -7.52
CA TYR A 684 -26.26 -21.29 -7.04
C TYR A 684 -26.27 -21.56 -5.54
N ASN A 685 -25.68 -22.63 -5.12
CA ASN A 685 -25.47 -22.98 -3.72
C ASN A 685 -23.99 -23.19 -3.46
N SER A 686 -23.46 -22.59 -2.40
CA SER A 686 -22.08 -22.77 -1.98
C SER A 686 -22.00 -22.97 -0.47
N LEU A 687 -21.30 -24.01 -0.07
CA LEU A 687 -20.92 -24.25 1.32
C LEU A 687 -19.40 -24.12 1.43
N TYR A 688 -18.95 -23.19 2.25
CA TYR A 688 -17.54 -22.96 2.55
C TYR A 688 -17.25 -23.29 4.02
N LEU A 689 -16.24 -24.12 4.22
CA LEU A 689 -15.73 -24.53 5.52
C LEU A 689 -14.25 -24.21 5.60
N LYS A 690 -13.79 -23.62 6.68
CA LYS A 690 -12.38 -23.38 6.94
C LYS A 690 -12.04 -23.65 8.39
N GLY A 691 -10.88 -24.28 8.61
CA GLY A 691 -10.28 -24.47 9.92
C GLY A 691 -8.82 -24.07 9.90
N ILE A 692 -8.39 -23.34 10.92
CA ILE A 692 -6.98 -22.97 11.15
C ILE A 692 -6.64 -23.43 12.54
N LEU A 693 -5.58 -24.21 12.68
CA LEU A 693 -5.08 -24.68 13.95
C LEU A 693 -3.75 -24.02 14.24
N SER A 694 -3.61 -23.40 15.41
CA SER A 694 -2.37 -22.78 15.87
C SER A 694 -1.65 -23.74 16.81
N LEU A 695 -0.46 -24.21 16.41
CA LEU A 695 0.33 -25.18 17.15
C LEU A 695 1.72 -24.63 17.44
N LEU A 696 2.43 -25.25 18.39
CA LEU A 696 3.81 -24.91 18.75
C LEU A 696 3.95 -23.42 19.11
N GLU A 697 3.09 -22.91 19.97
CA GLU A 697 3.08 -21.49 20.37
C GLU A 697 2.96 -20.56 19.14
N ASP A 698 1.97 -20.84 18.29
CA ASP A 698 1.70 -20.12 17.02
C ASP A 698 2.75 -20.25 15.91
N ASN A 699 3.82 -21.01 16.13
CA ASN A 699 4.85 -21.20 15.13
C ASN A 699 4.43 -22.11 13.97
N LEU A 700 3.41 -22.93 14.14
CA LEU A 700 2.89 -23.84 13.11
C LEU A 700 1.38 -23.63 12.96
N LYS A 701 0.95 -23.20 11.76
CA LYS A 701 -0.46 -22.88 11.45
C LYS A 701 -0.98 -23.70 10.27
N PRO A 702 -1.27 -25.00 10.47
CA PRO A 702 -1.96 -25.75 9.44
C PRO A 702 -3.39 -25.25 9.28
N TYR A 703 -3.85 -25.23 8.03
CA TYR A 703 -5.23 -24.90 7.70
C TYR A 703 -5.76 -25.81 6.63
N CYS A 704 -7.06 -25.97 6.66
CA CYS A 704 -7.84 -26.67 5.64
C CYS A 704 -9.05 -25.80 5.30
N ASP A 705 -9.32 -25.59 4.02
CA ASP A 705 -10.61 -25.08 3.58
C ASP A 705 -11.20 -25.94 2.48
N LEU A 706 -12.51 -25.99 2.46
CA LEU A 706 -13.32 -26.77 1.51
C LEU A 706 -14.48 -25.89 1.07
N GLN A 707 -14.68 -25.78 -0.24
CA GLN A 707 -15.85 -25.13 -0.82
C GLN A 707 -16.54 -26.11 -1.77
N LEU A 708 -17.80 -26.34 -1.51
CA LEU A 708 -18.70 -27.12 -2.35
C LEU A 708 -19.66 -26.16 -3.03
N MET A 709 -19.76 -26.23 -4.35
CA MET A 709 -20.61 -25.37 -5.16
C MET A 709 -21.48 -26.24 -6.07
N LYS A 710 -22.75 -25.87 -6.16
CA LYS A 710 -23.69 -26.47 -7.09
C LYS A 710 -24.43 -25.35 -7.82
N PHE A 711 -24.41 -25.40 -9.12
CA PHE A 711 -25.24 -24.62 -10.02
C PHE A 711 -26.36 -25.51 -10.53
N GLY A 712 -27.56 -24.99 -10.57
CA GLY A 712 -28.76 -25.68 -11.10
C GLY A 712 -29.58 -24.70 -11.92
N GLY A 713 -30.32 -25.22 -12.87
CA GLY A 713 -31.12 -24.51 -13.87
C GLY A 713 -31.12 -25.32 -15.16
N ASP A 714 -30.97 -24.67 -16.31
CA ASP A 714 -30.90 -25.35 -17.60
C ASP A 714 -29.64 -26.21 -17.80
N SER A 715 -28.58 -25.91 -17.00
CA SER A 715 -27.40 -26.77 -16.88
C SER A 715 -27.07 -27.03 -15.42
N GLU A 716 -26.76 -28.29 -15.08
CA GLU A 716 -26.34 -28.65 -13.74
C GLU A 716 -24.83 -28.83 -13.69
N THR A 717 -24.13 -27.96 -12.97
CA THR A 717 -22.71 -28.14 -12.72
C THR A 717 -22.40 -28.20 -11.22
N GLN A 718 -21.35 -28.93 -10.87
CA GLN A 718 -20.87 -29.04 -9.50
C GLN A 718 -19.36 -28.78 -9.46
N SER A 719 -18.90 -28.09 -8.46
CA SER A 719 -17.47 -27.97 -8.21
C SER A 719 -17.12 -28.08 -6.74
N MET A 720 -15.99 -28.68 -6.50
CA MET A 720 -15.37 -28.78 -5.19
C MET A 720 -13.98 -28.14 -5.26
N LEU A 721 -13.76 -27.14 -4.43
CA LEU A 721 -12.43 -26.57 -4.21
C LEU A 721 -11.97 -26.97 -2.81
N PHE A 722 -10.73 -27.38 -2.71
CA PHE A 722 -10.10 -27.61 -1.43
C PHE A 722 -8.71 -26.99 -1.39
N ASN A 723 -8.29 -26.55 -0.21
CA ASN A 723 -6.95 -26.08 0.06
C ASN A 723 -6.47 -26.69 1.38
N LEU A 724 -5.28 -27.25 1.33
CA LEU A 724 -4.56 -27.73 2.50
C LEU A 724 -3.24 -26.98 2.58
N GLY A 725 -3.00 -26.30 3.63
CA GLY A 725 -1.78 -25.52 3.74
C GLY A 725 -1.26 -25.41 5.15
N THR A 726 -0.05 -24.92 5.28
CA THR A 726 0.55 -24.62 6.56
C THR A 726 1.58 -23.52 6.43
N GLY A 727 1.68 -22.70 7.47
CA GLY A 727 2.78 -21.81 7.73
C GLY A 727 3.59 -22.33 8.93
N TYR A 728 4.90 -22.40 8.80
CA TYR A 728 5.81 -22.82 9.86
C TYR A 728 6.92 -21.79 10.07
N GLN A 729 6.93 -21.17 11.25
CA GLN A 729 7.99 -20.28 11.67
C GLN A 729 9.18 -21.13 12.15
N LEU A 730 10.11 -21.45 11.22
CA LEU A 730 11.23 -22.33 11.48
C LEU A 730 12.23 -21.69 12.45
N PHE A 731 12.48 -20.39 12.29
CA PHE A 731 13.29 -19.53 13.17
C PHE A 731 12.60 -18.18 13.30
N LYS A 732 12.97 -17.35 14.28
CA LYS A 732 12.42 -15.98 14.43
C LYS A 732 12.42 -15.18 13.11
N GLN A 733 13.31 -15.49 12.19
CA GLN A 733 13.50 -14.78 10.91
C GLN A 733 13.10 -15.58 9.67
N THR A 734 12.66 -16.85 9.82
CA THR A 734 12.39 -17.73 8.67
C THR A 734 10.98 -18.31 8.74
N LEU A 735 10.13 -17.91 7.80
CA LEU A 735 8.80 -18.48 7.60
C LEU A 735 8.79 -19.35 6.35
N LEU A 736 8.36 -20.59 6.51
CA LEU A 736 8.02 -21.51 5.42
C LEU A 736 6.51 -21.60 5.30
N SER A 737 5.99 -21.58 4.10
CA SER A 737 4.57 -21.87 3.88
C SER A 737 4.37 -22.72 2.64
N THR A 738 3.44 -23.66 2.73
CA THR A 738 3.03 -24.48 1.58
C THR A 738 1.51 -24.57 1.54
N ASN A 739 0.99 -24.61 0.34
CA ASN A 739 -0.44 -24.79 0.08
C ASN A 739 -0.62 -25.73 -1.11
N LEU A 740 -1.42 -26.74 -0.91
CA LEU A 740 -1.92 -27.64 -1.93
C LEU A 740 -3.41 -27.34 -2.13
N GLY A 741 -3.78 -26.85 -3.31
CA GLY A 741 -5.16 -26.58 -3.71
C GLY A 741 -5.60 -27.50 -4.79
N GLY A 742 -6.88 -27.82 -4.83
CA GLY A 742 -7.47 -28.57 -5.91
C GLY A 742 -8.85 -28.07 -6.29
N LYS A 743 -9.19 -28.19 -7.55
CA LYS A 743 -10.53 -27.95 -8.08
C LYS A 743 -10.97 -29.20 -8.86
N ILE A 744 -12.11 -29.71 -8.48
CA ILE A 744 -12.83 -30.75 -9.19
C ILE A 744 -14.07 -30.09 -9.75
N PHE A 745 -14.22 -30.12 -11.06
CA PHE A 745 -15.38 -29.58 -11.76
C PHE A 745 -16.08 -30.71 -12.49
N LYS A 746 -17.40 -30.76 -12.38
CA LYS A 746 -18.26 -31.72 -13.08
C LYS A 746 -19.41 -31.00 -13.77
N ASP A 747 -19.59 -31.28 -15.03
CA ASP A 747 -20.75 -30.89 -15.80
C ASP A 747 -21.66 -32.11 -15.95
N ASN A 748 -22.90 -32.03 -15.42
CA ASN A 748 -23.81 -33.16 -15.46
C ASN A 748 -24.41 -33.36 -16.85
N ASP A 749 -24.40 -32.33 -17.70
CA ASP A 749 -24.98 -32.30 -19.03
C ASP A 749 -23.94 -32.64 -20.13
N ASP A 750 -22.68 -32.27 -19.89
CA ASP A 750 -21.57 -32.46 -20.84
C ASP A 750 -20.30 -32.90 -20.10
N LYS A 751 -20.11 -34.24 -20.06
CA LYS A 751 -18.97 -34.85 -19.37
C LYS A 751 -17.62 -34.52 -19.98
N ASP A 752 -17.57 -34.05 -21.21
CA ASP A 752 -16.33 -33.66 -21.88
C ASP A 752 -15.78 -32.34 -21.32
N LYS A 753 -16.59 -31.62 -20.53
CA LYS A 753 -16.18 -30.44 -19.78
C LYS A 753 -15.69 -30.69 -18.34
N ASP A 754 -15.75 -31.94 -17.90
CA ASP A 754 -15.22 -32.32 -16.58
C ASP A 754 -13.72 -32.11 -16.55
N TYR A 755 -13.25 -31.43 -15.49
CA TYR A 755 -11.81 -31.27 -15.30
C TYR A 755 -11.41 -31.30 -13.83
N ASN A 756 -10.16 -31.71 -13.60
CA ASN A 756 -9.53 -31.70 -12.28
C ASN A 756 -8.21 -30.94 -12.36
N ASN A 757 -8.06 -29.94 -11.52
CA ASN A 757 -6.85 -29.15 -11.43
C ASN A 757 -6.26 -29.23 -10.02
N LEU A 758 -4.96 -29.45 -9.93
CA LEU A 758 -4.20 -29.44 -8.69
C LEU A 758 -3.16 -28.33 -8.74
N THR A 759 -3.09 -27.53 -7.70
CA THR A 759 -2.13 -26.44 -7.58
C THR A 759 -1.26 -26.64 -6.34
N TRP A 760 0.01 -26.40 -6.48
CA TRP A 760 0.94 -26.37 -5.38
C TRP A 760 1.65 -25.02 -5.32
N ARG A 761 1.63 -24.41 -4.13
CA ARG A 761 2.35 -23.16 -3.83
C ARG A 761 3.30 -23.40 -2.68
N PHE A 762 4.51 -22.95 -2.86
CA PHE A 762 5.53 -22.97 -1.82
C PHE A 762 6.15 -21.58 -1.69
N LYS A 763 6.36 -21.15 -0.45
CA LYS A 763 6.91 -19.83 -0.15
C LYS A 763 7.89 -19.91 1.01
N ILE A 764 9.05 -19.29 0.84
CA ILE A 764 10.03 -19.04 1.88
C ILE A 764 10.15 -17.54 2.07
N VAL A 765 10.08 -17.10 3.31
CA VAL A 765 10.37 -15.72 3.70
C VAL A 765 11.51 -15.76 4.70
N GLN A 766 12.59 -15.08 4.39
CA GLN A 766 13.77 -14.95 5.26
C GLN A 766 14.00 -13.47 5.54
N HIS A 767 13.96 -13.08 6.81
CA HIS A 767 14.41 -11.76 7.28
C HIS A 767 15.88 -11.87 7.75
N PHE A 768 16.66 -10.81 7.64
CA PHE A 768 18.05 -10.75 8.09
C PHE A 768 18.50 -9.34 8.47
#